data_37ec368b2afb74941534ebe01a9316d9
#
_entry.id   37ec368b2afb74941534ebe01a9316d9
#
_cell.length_a   1.000
_cell.length_b   1.000
_cell.length_c   1.000
_cell.angle_alpha   90.00
_cell.angle_beta   90.00
_cell.angle_gamma   90.00
#
_symmetry.space_group_name_H-M   'P 1'
#
loop_
_entity.id
_entity.type
_entity.pdbx_description
1 polymer ?
#
loop_
_entity_poly.entity_id
_entity_poly.type
_entity_poly.pdbx_seq_one_letter_code
_entity_poly.pdbx_strand_id
1 'polypeptide(L)'
;LSGNAFMKMLLGALGYDSSVEGYTGPNWSVAVIKQAAGIGLDDGNDEFVGSKAVTREEAALYAFNMLQATMVEYDAKTSVDINGATVTIAGDKAKEVENTSRTDGYIDDDNKMQFAERYFTDLRLTTDTTDDFGRPANTWRFKGVEVGTFAKTADATYTADVKLGQIYSDLGMSDKDEAAPVFVDGVEASESAKVSKGNDLKVSELKFTNSPAANCNVGNGTLVEAYLDEDTNDVTIVAINTYVAEVNKVVAETNSKDAYITLSELAAENGATSGLRANDEFETTGFENDQIVLFTYANNEIQSVKAAESAEGTLTRKVSGKSINLGETKYDFSKMYSVDGGESSLGIDSEYVVYLDANGYAIYVEETEYNIADYAYLRALQGSSVAFASDKAALITYDGKMKTVDTKEDYTNDFAGYGSELQIGNANSEIVLVKETSNGEYRLKDLDTKNPSIAKAEDSFELRNGVARINLTATGVAGHGTQGTDYIYADSKTVFVVGTYDSGVGEDWKDATYRAYTGINNAPTIVDDNDSSAATNAIGMSYYCRNNGVATIVYLSVDEADYKVTGGNNDVIFFESGSKKIEDSDNEYYTYNAVVDGKIVEGVKVDASVKINNRTSNGSFSSNVVFTGADYDDGVITGLDSLSNSGTVTGINKVNNENVVLGYGS
;
A
#
# COMPACT_ATOMS: atom_id res chain seq x y z
N LEU A 1 23.13 11.15 25.01
CA LEU A 1 22.91 11.42 26.41
C LEU A 1 22.14 10.24 26.99
N SER A 2 22.52 9.73 28.19
CA SER A 2 21.74 8.65 28.82
C SER A 2 20.47 9.18 29.47
N GLY A 3 19.45 8.32 29.64
CA GLY A 3 18.21 8.67 30.33
C GLY A 3 18.45 9.29 31.70
N ASN A 4 19.32 8.66 32.50
CA ASN A 4 19.71 9.22 33.83
C ASN A 4 20.26 10.64 33.72
N ALA A 5 21.11 10.91 32.74
CA ALA A 5 21.71 12.23 32.58
C ALA A 5 20.69 13.26 32.07
N PHE A 6 19.73 12.82 31.20
CA PHE A 6 18.66 13.67 30.73
C PHE A 6 17.70 14.04 31.88
N MET A 7 17.23 13.06 32.64
CA MET A 7 16.37 13.30 33.81
C MET A 7 17.05 14.23 34.83
N LYS A 8 18.35 14.07 35.06
CA LYS A 8 19.11 15.00 35.93
C LYS A 8 19.06 16.44 35.40
N MET A 9 19.13 16.64 34.09
CA MET A 9 19.03 17.98 33.50
C MET A 9 17.63 18.58 33.70
N LEU A 10 16.58 17.78 33.52
CA LEU A 10 15.18 18.22 33.71
C LEU A 10 14.94 18.59 35.20
N LEU A 11 15.36 17.74 36.13
CA LEU A 11 15.28 18.03 37.57
C LEU A 11 16.03 19.31 37.95
N GLY A 12 17.22 19.52 37.38
CA GLY A 12 17.97 20.76 37.59
C GLY A 12 17.21 21.99 37.03
N ALA A 13 16.52 21.87 35.90
CA ALA A 13 15.70 22.93 35.34
C ALA A 13 14.47 23.25 36.23
N LEU A 14 13.90 22.22 36.88
CA LEU A 14 12.81 22.37 37.84
C LEU A 14 13.24 23.02 39.17
N GLY A 15 14.56 23.18 39.41
CA GLY A 15 15.10 23.83 40.60
C GLY A 15 15.74 22.89 41.60
N TYR A 16 15.77 21.57 41.38
CA TYR A 16 16.39 20.61 42.27
C TYR A 16 17.91 20.81 42.35
N ASP A 17 18.44 21.04 43.56
CA ASP A 17 19.89 21.20 43.81
C ASP A 17 20.58 19.84 43.87
N SER A 18 21.48 19.58 42.92
CA SER A 18 22.20 18.31 42.80
C SER A 18 23.00 17.93 44.04
N SER A 19 23.42 18.90 44.87
CA SER A 19 24.19 18.66 46.06
C SER A 19 23.33 18.28 47.28
N VAL A 20 22.11 18.78 47.32
CA VAL A 20 21.11 18.48 48.34
C VAL A 20 20.43 17.15 48.08
N GLU A 21 20.02 16.92 46.85
CA GLU A 21 19.22 15.75 46.46
C GLU A 21 20.07 14.49 46.15
N GLY A 22 21.38 14.57 46.34
CA GLY A 22 22.24 13.40 46.13
C GLY A 22 22.47 13.04 44.65
N TYR A 23 22.31 14.02 43.73
CA TYR A 23 22.57 13.79 42.31
C TYR A 23 24.04 13.86 41.93
N THR A 24 24.91 13.67 42.96
CA THR A 24 26.35 13.59 42.83
C THR A 24 26.88 12.32 43.52
N GLY A 25 28.11 11.90 43.21
CA GLY A 25 28.72 10.71 43.81
C GLY A 25 28.24 9.38 43.17
N PRO A 26 28.58 8.22 43.75
CA PRO A 26 28.41 6.91 43.12
C PRO A 26 26.95 6.49 42.84
N ASN A 27 26.01 6.96 43.67
CA ASN A 27 24.59 6.56 43.58
C ASN A 27 23.70 7.64 42.94
N TRP A 28 24.28 8.63 42.30
CA TRP A 28 23.54 9.77 41.74
C TRP A 28 22.41 9.37 40.83
N SER A 29 22.58 8.34 39.98
CA SER A 29 21.59 7.89 39.04
C SER A 29 20.34 7.32 39.71
N VAL A 30 20.51 6.62 40.83
CA VAL A 30 19.38 6.06 41.60
C VAL A 30 18.53 7.18 42.21
N ALA A 31 19.20 8.21 42.77
CA ALA A 31 18.52 9.36 43.36
C ALA A 31 17.74 10.15 42.26
N VAL A 32 18.36 10.36 41.12
CA VAL A 32 17.75 11.04 39.97
C VAL A 32 16.51 10.30 39.48
N ILE A 33 16.62 8.99 39.24
CA ILE A 33 15.47 8.21 38.73
C ILE A 33 14.35 8.16 39.75
N LYS A 34 14.66 7.93 41.02
CA LYS A 34 13.64 7.93 42.06
C LYS A 34 12.85 9.24 42.11
N GLN A 35 13.54 10.38 41.97
CA GLN A 35 12.88 11.69 41.97
C GLN A 35 12.12 11.93 40.69
N ALA A 36 12.70 11.61 39.52
CA ALA A 36 12.09 11.81 38.23
C ALA A 36 10.76 11.01 38.09
N ALA A 37 10.80 9.72 38.45
CA ALA A 37 9.59 8.89 38.49
C ALA A 37 8.59 9.36 39.54
N GLY A 38 9.07 9.85 40.68
CA GLY A 38 8.18 10.33 41.75
C GLY A 38 7.40 11.61 41.41
N ILE A 39 7.81 12.34 40.38
CA ILE A 39 7.10 13.53 39.87
C ILE A 39 6.60 13.37 38.44
N GLY A 40 6.53 12.12 37.93
CA GLY A 40 5.94 11.80 36.65
C GLY A 40 6.72 12.26 35.42
N LEU A 41 8.06 12.48 35.51
CA LEU A 41 8.84 12.87 34.33
C LEU A 41 8.95 11.78 33.26
N ASP A 42 8.80 10.52 33.64
CA ASP A 42 8.82 9.35 32.75
C ASP A 42 7.44 8.81 32.40
N ASP A 43 6.38 9.47 32.85
CA ASP A 43 5.00 9.08 32.53
C ASP A 43 4.79 8.92 31.02
N GLY A 44 4.11 7.85 30.63
CA GLY A 44 3.91 7.46 29.25
C GLY A 44 5.03 6.61 28.64
N ASN A 45 6.08 6.25 29.43
CA ASN A 45 7.12 5.31 29.01
C ASN A 45 7.40 4.25 30.09
N ASP A 46 6.60 3.19 30.10
CA ASP A 46 6.77 2.06 31.02
C ASP A 46 8.07 1.28 30.80
N GLU A 47 8.71 1.45 29.65
CA GLU A 47 9.97 0.79 29.29
C GLU A 47 11.21 1.67 29.53
N PHE A 48 11.10 2.72 30.34
CA PHE A 48 12.22 3.61 30.62
C PHE A 48 13.46 2.88 31.16
N VAL A 49 14.58 3.02 30.47
CA VAL A 49 15.88 2.47 30.87
C VAL A 49 16.90 3.57 30.99
N GLY A 50 17.14 4.06 32.21
CA GLY A 50 17.99 5.21 32.47
C GLY A 50 19.44 5.10 31.99
N SER A 51 19.98 3.91 31.77
CA SER A 51 21.35 3.69 31.24
C SER A 51 21.45 3.79 29.72
N LYS A 52 20.36 3.64 28.99
CA LYS A 52 20.33 3.78 27.53
C LYS A 52 20.40 5.24 27.10
N ALA A 53 20.81 5.47 25.87
CA ALA A 53 20.71 6.79 25.22
C ALA A 53 19.25 7.15 24.98
N VAL A 54 18.87 8.38 25.33
CA VAL A 54 17.54 8.92 25.10
C VAL A 54 17.32 9.11 23.59
N THR A 55 16.21 8.62 23.07
CA THR A 55 15.75 8.89 21.71
C THR A 55 15.18 10.31 21.59
N ARG A 56 14.88 10.76 20.38
CA ARG A 56 14.24 12.07 20.19
C ARG A 56 12.81 12.09 20.74
N GLU A 57 12.08 10.98 20.59
CA GLU A 57 10.72 10.80 21.11
C GLU A 57 10.70 10.81 22.63
N GLU A 58 11.55 10.02 23.27
CA GLU A 58 11.71 10.01 24.72
C GLU A 58 12.08 11.41 25.26
N ALA A 59 13.00 12.10 24.59
CA ALA A 59 13.36 13.46 25.00
C ALA A 59 12.19 14.44 24.89
N ALA A 60 11.36 14.32 23.86
CA ALA A 60 10.15 15.14 23.68
C ALA A 60 9.12 14.83 24.77
N LEU A 61 8.84 13.55 25.05
CA LEU A 61 7.92 13.11 26.08
C LEU A 61 8.33 13.64 27.46
N TYR A 62 9.57 13.41 27.87
CA TYR A 62 10.05 13.85 29.19
C TYR A 62 10.10 15.38 29.34
N ALA A 63 10.43 16.10 28.25
CA ALA A 63 10.37 17.56 28.24
C ALA A 63 8.91 18.06 28.32
N PHE A 64 7.97 17.36 27.70
CA PHE A 64 6.53 17.66 27.79
C PHE A 64 6.03 17.46 29.24
N ASN A 65 6.38 16.34 29.87
CA ASN A 65 6.02 16.07 31.26
C ASN A 65 6.62 17.15 32.18
N MET A 66 7.85 17.59 31.91
CA MET A 66 8.47 18.67 32.68
C MET A 66 7.68 20.00 32.60
N LEU A 67 7.01 20.31 31.47
CA LEU A 67 6.22 21.53 31.38
C LEU A 67 5.12 21.62 32.44
N GLN A 68 4.58 20.48 32.85
CA GLN A 68 3.50 20.34 33.85
C GLN A 68 4.04 20.11 35.27
N ALA A 69 5.32 19.79 35.41
CA ALA A 69 5.90 19.50 36.72
C ALA A 69 6.08 20.77 37.54
N THR A 70 5.78 20.66 38.85
CA THR A 70 5.93 21.73 39.82
C THR A 70 7.42 22.04 40.07
N MET A 71 7.73 23.33 40.03
CA MET A 71 9.09 23.83 40.36
C MET A 71 9.34 23.81 41.85
N VAL A 72 10.60 23.68 42.20
CA VAL A 72 11.04 23.71 43.61
C VAL A 72 12.08 24.77 43.84
N GLU A 73 12.13 25.23 45.10
CA GLU A 73 13.15 26.14 45.62
C GLU A 73 13.64 25.66 46.98
N TYR A 74 14.75 26.21 47.43
CA TYR A 74 15.32 25.94 48.72
C TYR A 74 15.38 27.21 49.52
N ASP A 75 15.22 27.09 50.85
CA ASP A 75 15.43 28.24 51.76
C ASP A 75 16.81 28.85 51.51
N ALA A 76 16.86 30.17 51.61
CA ALA A 76 18.13 30.89 51.45
C ALA A 76 19.18 30.33 52.40
N LYS A 77 20.40 30.06 51.88
CA LYS A 77 21.53 29.64 52.71
C LYS A 77 21.78 30.72 53.75
N THR A 78 21.53 30.40 55.01
CA THR A 78 21.85 31.28 56.11
C THR A 78 23.32 31.07 56.49
N SER A 79 24.16 32.05 56.25
CA SER A 79 25.55 32.01 56.70
C SER A 79 25.65 32.62 58.11
N VAL A 80 26.09 31.82 59.05
CA VAL A 80 26.37 32.28 60.45
C VAL A 80 27.86 32.26 60.65
N ASP A 81 28.41 33.41 61.02
CA ASP A 81 29.83 33.51 61.42
C ASP A 81 29.97 33.06 62.88
N ILE A 82 30.61 31.95 63.07
CA ILE A 82 30.95 31.43 64.43
C ILE A 82 32.46 31.45 64.61
N ASN A 83 32.93 32.38 65.40
CA ASN A 83 34.35 32.55 65.72
C ASN A 83 35.28 32.70 64.49
N GLY A 84 34.81 33.43 63.45
CA GLY A 84 35.59 33.67 62.24
C GLY A 84 35.54 32.55 61.19
N ALA A 85 34.72 31.52 61.39
CA ALA A 85 34.40 30.53 60.39
C ALA A 85 32.94 30.73 59.88
N THR A 86 32.78 31.02 58.65
CA THR A 86 31.47 31.15 58.03
C THR A 86 30.86 29.75 57.84
N VAL A 87 29.84 29.39 58.60
CA VAL A 87 29.06 28.18 58.45
C VAL A 87 27.82 28.52 57.61
N THR A 88 27.74 28.01 56.42
CA THR A 88 26.55 28.14 55.56
C THR A 88 25.61 26.96 55.84
N ILE A 89 24.47 27.24 56.42
CA ILE A 89 23.37 26.27 56.59
C ILE A 89 22.53 26.33 55.31
N ALA A 90 22.61 25.30 54.51
CA ALA A 90 21.72 25.13 53.36
C ALA A 90 20.34 24.68 53.86
N GLY A 91 19.31 25.10 53.25
CA GLY A 91 17.98 24.50 53.44
C GLY A 91 18.01 23.01 53.05
N ASP A 92 17.51 22.16 53.94
CA ASP A 92 17.69 20.71 53.82
C ASP A 92 16.71 20.03 52.90
N LYS A 93 15.69 20.73 52.39
CA LYS A 93 14.61 20.14 51.59
C LYS A 93 14.16 21.07 50.52
N ALA A 94 13.87 20.48 49.35
CA ALA A 94 13.12 21.14 48.28
C ALA A 94 11.72 21.53 48.77
N LYS A 95 11.31 22.73 48.46
CA LYS A 95 9.93 23.23 48.67
C LYS A 95 9.35 23.59 47.32
N GLU A 96 8.09 23.24 47.13
CA GLU A 96 7.33 23.66 45.95
C GLU A 96 7.21 25.18 45.92
N VAL A 97 7.37 25.76 44.73
CA VAL A 97 7.23 27.20 44.53
C VAL A 97 5.75 27.54 44.51
N GLU A 98 5.32 28.45 45.38
CA GLU A 98 3.95 28.92 45.43
C GLU A 98 3.62 29.86 44.24
N ASN A 99 2.44 29.70 43.67
CA ASN A 99 1.89 30.55 42.61
C ASN A 99 0.46 30.96 42.95
N THR A 100 0.35 31.95 43.83
CA THR A 100 -0.97 32.47 44.27
C THR A 100 -1.58 33.55 43.35
N SER A 101 -0.85 33.97 42.33
CA SER A 101 -1.29 35.00 41.37
C SER A 101 -1.89 34.39 40.09
N ARG A 102 -2.05 33.09 40.05
CA ARG A 102 -2.56 32.36 38.91
C ARG A 102 -4.05 32.63 38.66
N THR A 103 -4.45 32.60 37.39
CA THR A 103 -5.84 32.67 36.96
C THR A 103 -6.19 31.40 36.16
N ASP A 104 -7.48 31.11 36.03
CA ASP A 104 -7.94 29.97 35.24
C ASP A 104 -7.34 29.90 33.84
N GLY A 105 -7.05 28.71 33.36
CA GLY A 105 -6.51 28.47 32.03
C GLY A 105 -4.98 28.50 31.93
N TYR A 106 -4.25 28.52 33.02
CA TYR A 106 -2.81 28.21 33.06
C TYR A 106 -2.58 26.68 32.92
N ILE A 107 -1.56 26.13 33.54
CA ILE A 107 -1.22 24.70 33.39
C ILE A 107 -1.96 23.85 34.44
N ASP A 108 -1.99 24.32 35.67
CA ASP A 108 -2.61 23.65 36.81
C ASP A 108 -3.21 24.68 37.77
N ASP A 109 -4.16 24.31 38.63
CA ASP A 109 -4.81 25.18 39.61
C ASP A 109 -4.51 24.82 41.08
N ASP A 110 -3.43 24.12 41.32
CA ASP A 110 -2.97 23.68 42.63
C ASP A 110 -2.30 24.78 43.49
N ASN A 111 -2.28 26.03 43.01
CA ASN A 111 -1.57 27.17 43.59
C ASN A 111 -0.05 27.00 43.67
N LYS A 112 0.53 26.09 42.89
CA LYS A 112 1.97 25.91 42.74
C LYS A 112 2.43 26.44 41.40
N MET A 113 3.75 26.59 41.23
CA MET A 113 4.36 27.09 40.01
C MET A 113 4.86 25.94 39.15
N GLN A 114 4.18 25.61 38.09
CA GLN A 114 4.66 24.65 37.10
C GLN A 114 5.75 25.29 36.22
N PHE A 115 6.62 24.45 35.64
CA PHE A 115 7.71 24.93 34.78
C PHE A 115 7.22 25.79 33.64
N ALA A 116 6.14 25.36 32.97
CA ALA A 116 5.56 26.13 31.86
C ALA A 116 4.98 27.47 32.31
N GLU A 117 4.36 27.55 33.47
CA GLU A 117 3.85 28.82 34.03
C GLU A 117 4.96 29.83 34.26
N ARG A 118 6.13 29.36 34.64
CA ARG A 118 7.30 30.20 34.89
C ARG A 118 7.96 30.70 33.62
N TYR A 119 8.15 29.82 32.64
CA TYR A 119 9.00 30.11 31.49
C TYR A 119 8.22 30.29 30.18
N PHE A 120 6.99 29.81 30.12
CA PHE A 120 6.12 29.90 28.94
C PHE A 120 4.79 30.56 29.32
N THR A 121 4.85 31.81 29.80
CA THR A 121 3.71 32.53 30.37
C THR A 121 2.50 32.69 29.43
N ASP A 122 2.66 32.50 28.14
CA ASP A 122 1.59 32.49 27.14
C ASP A 122 1.03 31.09 26.82
N LEU A 123 1.59 30.04 27.44
CA LEU A 123 1.09 28.68 27.30
C LEU A 123 -0.07 28.44 28.27
N ARG A 124 -1.12 27.80 27.78
CA ARG A 124 -2.33 27.49 28.55
C ARG A 124 -2.69 26.04 28.33
N LEU A 125 -3.13 25.40 29.40
CA LEU A 125 -3.75 24.09 29.38
C LEU A 125 -5.21 24.26 29.82
N THR A 126 -6.13 23.74 29.03
CA THR A 126 -7.54 23.61 29.40
C THR A 126 -7.78 22.12 29.57
N THR A 127 -8.09 21.72 30.79
CA THR A 127 -8.57 20.37 31.15
C THR A 127 -10.06 20.28 30.86
N ASP A 128 -10.64 19.09 30.93
CA ASP A 128 -12.08 18.84 30.73
C ASP A 128 -12.61 19.23 29.35
N THR A 129 -11.75 19.10 28.34
CA THR A 129 -12.13 19.17 26.92
C THR A 129 -12.38 17.75 26.40
N THR A 130 -12.83 17.67 25.15
CA THR A 130 -12.95 16.41 24.42
C THR A 130 -12.24 16.55 23.08
N ASP A 131 -11.68 15.45 22.59
CA ASP A 131 -11.21 15.40 21.20
C ASP A 131 -12.33 15.07 20.22
N ASP A 132 -12.00 14.92 18.94
CA ASP A 132 -12.97 14.68 17.87
C ASP A 132 -13.72 13.33 17.99
N PHE A 133 -13.18 12.38 18.74
CA PHE A 133 -13.84 11.12 19.04
C PHE A 133 -14.75 11.19 20.27
N GLY A 134 -14.70 12.27 21.04
CA GLY A 134 -15.41 12.41 22.32
C GLY A 134 -14.61 11.89 23.53
N ARG A 135 -13.32 11.58 23.38
CA ARG A 135 -12.45 11.17 24.48
C ARG A 135 -12.19 12.37 25.41
N PRO A 136 -12.24 12.20 26.73
CA PRO A 136 -11.75 13.21 27.65
C PRO A 136 -10.34 13.62 27.28
N ALA A 137 -10.08 14.90 27.19
CA ALA A 137 -8.87 15.43 26.60
C ALA A 137 -8.37 16.69 27.29
N ASN A 138 -7.15 17.05 27.01
CA ASN A 138 -6.51 18.29 27.42
C ASN A 138 -6.16 19.12 26.16
N THR A 139 -6.56 20.39 26.14
CA THR A 139 -6.28 21.30 25.02
C THR A 139 -5.19 22.30 25.38
N TRP A 140 -4.11 22.26 24.60
CA TRP A 140 -3.01 23.20 24.74
C TRP A 140 -3.17 24.39 23.80
N ARG A 141 -2.92 25.61 24.34
CA ARG A 141 -2.93 26.84 23.55
C ARG A 141 -1.67 27.67 23.85
N PHE A 142 -1.09 28.25 22.81
CA PHE A 142 0.02 29.16 22.91
C PHE A 142 -0.33 30.50 22.26
N LYS A 143 -0.24 31.59 23.02
CA LYS A 143 -0.66 32.95 22.59
C LYS A 143 -2.08 32.98 22.05
N GLY A 144 -2.98 32.21 22.63
CA GLY A 144 -4.37 32.10 22.23
C GLY A 144 -4.67 31.23 21.01
N VAL A 145 -3.64 30.70 20.34
CA VAL A 145 -3.79 29.75 19.25
C VAL A 145 -3.73 28.33 19.81
N GLU A 146 -4.63 27.49 19.38
CA GLU A 146 -4.61 26.07 19.75
C GLU A 146 -3.40 25.38 19.14
N VAL A 147 -2.65 24.67 19.97
CA VAL A 147 -1.49 23.84 19.60
C VAL A 147 -1.94 22.41 19.31
N GLY A 148 -2.88 21.92 20.09
CA GLY A 148 -3.47 20.60 19.92
C GLY A 148 -4.32 20.17 21.12
N THR A 149 -5.20 19.23 20.87
CA THR A 149 -6.04 18.56 21.85
C THR A 149 -5.60 17.09 21.94
N PHE A 150 -5.27 16.65 23.15
CA PHE A 150 -4.68 15.33 23.42
C PHE A 150 -5.57 14.58 24.40
N ALA A 151 -6.03 13.40 23.99
CA ALA A 151 -6.85 12.53 24.83
C ALA A 151 -6.09 12.11 26.09
N LYS A 152 -6.85 12.01 27.19
CA LYS A 152 -6.35 11.37 28.43
C LYS A 152 -6.11 9.88 28.17
N THR A 153 -5.33 9.24 29.03
CA THR A 153 -5.16 7.78 28.99
C THR A 153 -6.45 7.11 29.46
N ALA A 154 -6.91 6.11 28.71
CA ALA A 154 -8.09 5.34 29.10
C ALA A 154 -7.78 4.43 30.30
N ASP A 155 -8.76 4.30 31.23
CA ASP A 155 -8.66 3.42 32.39
C ASP A 155 -8.92 1.96 32.03
N ALA A 156 -9.68 1.71 30.97
CA ALA A 156 -9.86 0.37 30.40
C ALA A 156 -9.98 0.45 28.87
N THR A 157 -9.41 -0.53 28.17
CA THR A 157 -9.44 -0.64 26.72
C THR A 157 -9.85 -2.04 26.26
N TYR A 158 -10.60 -2.10 25.15
CA TYR A 158 -11.04 -3.34 24.51
C TYR A 158 -10.87 -3.22 23.00
N THR A 159 -10.63 -4.34 22.34
CA THR A 159 -10.45 -4.41 20.88
C THR A 159 -11.60 -5.13 20.18
N ALA A 160 -12.69 -5.31 20.90
CA ALA A 160 -13.93 -5.91 20.44
C ALA A 160 -15.11 -5.39 21.27
N ASP A 161 -16.30 -5.76 20.85
CA ASP A 161 -17.53 -5.40 21.55
C ASP A 161 -17.57 -5.93 22.99
N VAL A 162 -17.90 -5.06 23.92
CA VAL A 162 -17.85 -5.30 25.36
C VAL A 162 -19.18 -5.03 26.04
N LYS A 163 -19.48 -5.74 27.13
CA LYS A 163 -20.63 -5.49 27.96
C LYS A 163 -20.41 -4.32 28.92
N LEU A 164 -21.41 -3.48 29.12
CA LEU A 164 -21.35 -2.37 30.07
C LEU A 164 -21.07 -2.83 31.51
N GLY A 165 -21.59 -4.01 31.90
CA GLY A 165 -21.25 -4.61 33.19
C GLY A 165 -19.80 -5.07 33.34
N GLN A 166 -19.13 -5.41 32.24
CA GLN A 166 -17.68 -5.70 32.24
C GLN A 166 -16.87 -4.43 32.46
N ILE A 167 -17.22 -3.34 31.77
CA ILE A 167 -16.57 -2.02 31.95
C ILE A 167 -16.71 -1.60 33.42
N TYR A 168 -17.88 -1.72 34.01
CA TYR A 168 -18.11 -1.45 35.43
C TYR A 168 -17.11 -2.19 36.32
N SER A 169 -16.93 -3.49 36.06
CA SER A 169 -16.04 -4.35 36.85
C SER A 169 -14.57 -3.95 36.69
N ASP A 170 -14.16 -3.66 35.47
CA ASP A 170 -12.77 -3.37 35.15
C ASP A 170 -12.34 -1.99 35.66
N LEU A 171 -13.25 -1.01 35.70
CA LEU A 171 -13.05 0.29 36.31
C LEU A 171 -13.06 0.26 37.84
N GLY A 172 -13.32 -0.91 38.46
CA GLY A 172 -13.38 -1.05 39.93
C GLY A 172 -14.49 -0.23 40.60
N MET A 173 -15.54 0.11 39.87
CA MET A 173 -16.63 0.95 40.39
C MET A 173 -17.39 0.32 41.52
N SER A 174 -17.81 1.10 42.50
CA SER A 174 -18.63 0.67 43.64
C SER A 174 -20.03 1.25 43.56
N ASP A 175 -21.02 0.38 43.61
CA ASP A 175 -22.45 0.58 43.99
C ASP A 175 -23.24 1.76 43.38
N LYS A 176 -22.79 2.40 42.27
CA LYS A 176 -23.59 3.38 41.55
C LYS A 176 -23.98 2.86 40.16
N ASP A 177 -25.27 3.01 39.85
CA ASP A 177 -25.80 2.85 38.51
C ASP A 177 -25.70 4.22 37.80
N GLU A 178 -24.57 4.52 37.21
CA GLU A 178 -24.35 5.79 36.50
C GLU A 178 -24.72 5.67 35.02
N ALA A 179 -25.35 6.72 34.47
CA ALA A 179 -25.49 6.86 33.03
C ALA A 179 -24.17 7.41 32.49
N ALA A 180 -23.63 6.76 31.46
CA ALA A 180 -22.40 7.17 30.81
C ALA A 180 -22.68 7.71 29.40
N PRO A 181 -22.11 8.84 28.99
CA PRO A 181 -22.07 9.20 27.59
C PRO A 181 -21.27 8.16 26.81
N VAL A 182 -21.78 7.79 25.66
CA VAL A 182 -21.10 6.85 24.73
C VAL A 182 -20.97 7.53 23.38
N PHE A 183 -19.78 7.55 22.86
CA PHE A 183 -19.47 8.07 21.54
C PHE A 183 -19.00 6.93 20.63
N VAL A 184 -19.41 6.97 19.37
CA VAL A 184 -18.92 6.06 18.32
C VAL A 184 -18.49 6.92 17.15
N ASP A 185 -17.20 6.90 16.83
CA ASP A 185 -16.58 7.77 15.81
C ASP A 185 -16.97 9.26 15.99
N GLY A 186 -16.96 9.72 17.23
CA GLY A 186 -17.31 11.08 17.62
C GLY A 186 -18.82 11.41 17.63
N VAL A 187 -19.67 10.46 17.26
CA VAL A 187 -21.13 10.64 17.29
C VAL A 187 -21.70 10.06 18.58
N GLU A 188 -22.44 10.88 19.32
CA GLU A 188 -23.06 10.46 20.57
C GLU A 188 -24.11 9.34 20.34
N ALA A 189 -23.92 8.25 21.04
CA ALA A 189 -24.86 7.15 21.12
C ALA A 189 -25.88 7.37 22.25
N SER A 190 -26.54 6.39 22.74
CA SER A 190 -27.64 6.48 23.68
C SER A 190 -27.31 7.25 24.97
N GLU A 191 -28.18 8.19 25.37
CA GLU A 191 -28.11 8.92 26.65
C GLU A 191 -28.34 8.04 27.89
N SER A 192 -28.72 6.77 27.74
CA SER A 192 -29.15 5.90 28.85
C SER A 192 -28.25 4.68 29.04
N ALA A 193 -27.03 4.72 28.61
CA ALA A 193 -26.07 3.66 28.88
C ALA A 193 -25.68 3.66 30.35
N LYS A 194 -26.19 2.71 31.12
CA LYS A 194 -25.82 2.53 32.54
C LYS A 194 -24.65 1.57 32.64
N VAL A 195 -23.55 2.07 33.17
CA VAL A 195 -22.39 1.25 33.53
C VAL A 195 -22.59 0.74 34.94
N SER A 196 -23.16 -0.46 35.07
CA SER A 196 -23.54 -1.04 36.34
C SER A 196 -23.33 -2.54 36.38
N LYS A 197 -23.15 -3.08 37.59
CA LYS A 197 -22.99 -4.51 37.81
C LYS A 197 -24.21 -5.28 37.30
N GLY A 198 -23.97 -6.24 36.42
CA GLY A 198 -25.03 -7.07 35.84
C GLY A 198 -25.75 -6.45 34.66
N ASN A 199 -25.29 -5.33 34.13
CA ASN A 199 -25.75 -4.83 32.84
C ASN A 199 -25.16 -5.67 31.73
N ASP A 200 -25.98 -6.50 31.11
CA ASP A 200 -25.57 -7.43 30.05
C ASP A 200 -25.58 -6.80 28.63
N LEU A 201 -26.06 -5.55 28.49
CA LEU A 201 -26.03 -4.84 27.22
C LEU A 201 -24.59 -4.63 26.76
N LYS A 202 -24.37 -4.83 25.47
CA LYS A 202 -23.11 -4.53 24.81
C LYS A 202 -23.15 -3.14 24.20
N VAL A 203 -21.97 -2.55 23.97
CA VAL A 203 -21.87 -1.25 23.31
C VAL A 203 -22.51 -1.28 21.91
N SER A 204 -22.37 -2.39 21.17
CA SER A 204 -23.03 -2.58 19.87
C SER A 204 -24.56 -2.59 19.89
N GLU A 205 -25.17 -2.83 21.03
CA GLU A 205 -26.65 -2.88 21.18
C GLU A 205 -27.26 -1.50 21.49
N LEU A 206 -26.40 -0.50 21.73
CA LEU A 206 -26.83 0.88 21.92
C LEU A 206 -27.27 1.48 20.58
N LYS A 207 -28.05 2.56 20.67
CA LYS A 207 -28.60 3.27 19.52
C LYS A 207 -28.00 4.66 19.43
N PHE A 208 -27.83 5.17 18.23
CA PHE A 208 -27.49 6.58 18.07
C PHE A 208 -28.65 7.49 18.45
N THR A 209 -28.38 8.57 19.17
CA THR A 209 -29.37 9.58 19.57
C THR A 209 -30.06 10.22 18.38
N ASN A 210 -29.32 10.50 17.32
CA ASN A 210 -29.81 11.08 16.08
C ASN A 210 -30.40 10.06 15.09
N SER A 211 -30.22 8.74 15.32
CA SER A 211 -30.74 7.66 14.49
C SER A 211 -31.16 6.45 15.32
N PRO A 212 -32.28 6.53 16.07
CA PRO A 212 -32.70 5.47 17.02
C PRO A 212 -33.02 4.11 16.39
N ALA A 213 -33.13 4.04 15.07
CA ALA A 213 -33.31 2.78 14.34
C ALA A 213 -32.00 2.02 14.11
N ALA A 214 -30.85 2.70 14.15
CA ALA A 214 -29.55 2.12 13.89
C ALA A 214 -28.86 1.70 15.19
N ASN A 215 -28.33 0.47 15.22
CA ASN A 215 -27.41 0.04 16.27
C ASN A 215 -26.03 0.66 16.03
N CYS A 216 -25.26 0.81 17.11
CA CYS A 216 -23.87 1.18 17.01
C CYS A 216 -23.08 0.08 16.29
N ASN A 217 -22.24 0.46 15.34
CA ASN A 217 -21.38 -0.46 14.59
C ASN A 217 -20.12 -0.76 15.39
N VAL A 218 -20.23 -1.51 16.45
CA VAL A 218 -19.11 -1.91 17.33
C VAL A 218 -18.92 -3.42 17.24
N GLY A 219 -17.68 -3.88 17.19
CA GLY A 219 -17.37 -5.31 17.09
C GLY A 219 -15.88 -5.58 17.10
N ASN A 220 -15.49 -6.70 16.51
CA ASN A 220 -14.07 -7.04 16.37
C ASN A 220 -13.32 -5.92 15.65
N GLY A 221 -12.15 -5.55 16.14
CA GLY A 221 -11.33 -4.48 15.58
C GLY A 221 -11.75 -3.06 15.98
N THR A 222 -12.89 -2.87 16.63
CA THR A 222 -13.26 -1.57 17.21
C THR A 222 -12.49 -1.37 18.51
N LEU A 223 -11.77 -0.26 18.62
CA LEU A 223 -11.18 0.16 19.90
C LEU A 223 -12.28 0.75 20.77
N VAL A 224 -12.53 0.14 21.95
CA VAL A 224 -13.45 0.69 22.95
C VAL A 224 -12.63 1.12 24.15
N GLU A 225 -12.72 2.39 24.50
CA GLU A 225 -12.03 3.02 25.61
C GLU A 225 -13.06 3.46 26.66
N ALA A 226 -12.73 3.24 27.93
CA ALA A 226 -13.53 3.71 29.05
C ALA A 226 -12.67 4.59 29.96
N TYR A 227 -13.24 5.71 30.34
CA TYR A 227 -12.60 6.74 31.17
C TYR A 227 -13.43 6.93 32.44
N LEU A 228 -12.78 6.89 33.59
CA LEU A 228 -13.39 7.14 34.89
C LEU A 228 -12.85 8.46 35.46
N ASP A 229 -13.76 9.38 35.74
CA ASP A 229 -13.44 10.53 36.58
C ASP A 229 -13.53 10.10 38.05
N GLU A 230 -12.40 9.99 38.72
CA GLU A 230 -12.34 9.52 40.11
C GLU A 230 -13.01 10.48 41.12
N ASP A 231 -13.09 11.78 40.80
CA ASP A 231 -13.69 12.79 41.67
C ASP A 231 -15.23 12.74 41.64
N THR A 232 -15.78 12.55 40.44
CA THR A 232 -17.23 12.52 40.22
C THR A 232 -17.80 11.12 40.13
N ASN A 233 -16.98 10.10 39.83
CA ASN A 233 -17.31 8.76 39.38
C ASN A 233 -18.14 8.75 38.07
N ASP A 234 -17.95 9.76 37.23
CA ASP A 234 -18.54 9.78 35.89
C ASP A 234 -17.72 8.91 34.94
N VAL A 235 -18.40 8.19 34.06
CA VAL A 235 -17.76 7.33 33.06
C VAL A 235 -18.07 7.86 31.67
N THR A 236 -17.03 7.96 30.84
CA THR A 236 -17.16 8.20 29.40
C THR A 236 -16.71 6.97 28.65
N ILE A 237 -17.48 6.51 27.65
CA ILE A 237 -17.15 5.37 26.79
C ILE A 237 -17.01 5.88 25.37
N VAL A 238 -15.90 5.52 24.73
CA VAL A 238 -15.62 5.92 23.35
C VAL A 238 -15.27 4.70 22.53
N ALA A 239 -15.98 4.49 21.43
CA ALA A 239 -15.71 3.44 20.47
C ALA A 239 -15.18 4.08 19.17
N ILE A 240 -14.03 3.62 18.70
CA ILE A 240 -13.36 4.11 17.50
C ILE A 240 -13.24 2.95 16.51
N ASN A 241 -13.89 3.07 15.39
CA ASN A 241 -13.79 2.09 14.32
C ASN A 241 -12.56 2.35 13.45
N THR A 242 -11.93 1.28 13.02
CA THR A 242 -10.94 1.32 11.96
C THR A 242 -11.62 0.98 10.65
N TYR A 243 -11.43 1.81 9.65
CA TYR A 243 -11.94 1.65 8.29
C TYR A 243 -10.78 1.33 7.35
N VAL A 244 -11.11 0.79 6.17
CA VAL A 244 -10.14 0.48 5.13
C VAL A 244 -10.43 1.30 3.88
N ALA A 245 -9.37 1.78 3.25
CA ALA A 245 -9.46 2.54 2.00
C ALA A 245 -8.28 2.23 1.09
N GLU A 246 -8.44 2.54 -0.17
CA GLU A 246 -7.38 2.64 -1.16
C GLU A 246 -6.91 4.08 -1.27
N VAL A 247 -5.60 4.30 -1.37
CA VAL A 247 -5.03 5.63 -1.64
C VAL A 247 -5.37 6.03 -3.06
N ASN A 248 -6.34 6.93 -3.21
CA ASN A 248 -6.81 7.39 -4.51
C ASN A 248 -5.82 8.33 -5.20
N LYS A 249 -5.15 9.19 -4.43
CA LYS A 249 -4.21 10.17 -4.97
C LYS A 249 -3.14 10.53 -3.96
N VAL A 250 -1.90 10.63 -4.43
CA VAL A 250 -0.76 11.18 -3.69
C VAL A 250 -0.36 12.51 -4.32
N VAL A 251 -0.28 13.55 -3.52
CA VAL A 251 0.13 14.90 -3.96
C VAL A 251 1.38 15.33 -3.22
N ALA A 252 2.42 15.63 -3.97
CA ALA A 252 3.68 16.11 -3.41
C ALA A 252 3.54 17.53 -2.85
N GLU A 253 4.41 17.86 -1.87
CA GLU A 253 4.54 19.20 -1.31
C GLU A 253 4.79 20.25 -2.40
N THR A 254 4.18 21.40 -2.22
CA THR A 254 4.38 22.58 -3.06
C THR A 254 4.78 23.77 -2.17
N ASN A 255 5.17 24.91 -2.77
CA ASN A 255 5.52 26.12 -2.02
C ASN A 255 4.34 26.70 -1.19
N SER A 256 3.12 26.23 -1.41
CA SER A 256 1.91 26.79 -0.81
C SER A 256 1.04 25.75 -0.09
N LYS A 257 1.38 24.46 -0.18
CA LYS A 257 0.60 23.38 0.41
C LYS A 257 1.50 22.18 0.72
N ASP A 258 1.32 21.62 1.90
CA ASP A 258 2.01 20.42 2.33
C ASP A 258 1.57 19.19 1.50
N ALA A 259 2.40 18.16 1.51
CA ALA A 259 2.07 16.90 0.84
C ALA A 259 0.85 16.25 1.49
N TYR A 260 -0.05 15.70 0.68
CA TYR A 260 -1.25 15.05 1.18
C TYR A 260 -1.70 13.89 0.30
N ILE A 261 -2.56 13.07 0.86
CA ILE A 261 -3.26 11.99 0.15
C ILE A 261 -4.76 12.21 0.20
N THR A 262 -5.48 11.61 -0.76
CA THR A 262 -6.92 11.40 -0.70
C THR A 262 -7.22 9.91 -0.71
N LEU A 263 -8.31 9.51 -0.08
CA LEU A 263 -8.68 8.12 0.09
C LEU A 263 -9.98 7.78 -0.64
N SER A 264 -10.08 6.53 -1.08
CA SER A 264 -11.31 5.91 -1.57
C SER A 264 -11.72 4.82 -0.60
N GLU A 265 -12.75 5.05 0.20
CA GLU A 265 -13.21 4.09 1.22
C GLU A 265 -13.76 2.81 0.57
N LEU A 266 -13.34 1.67 1.10
CA LEU A 266 -13.86 0.36 0.74
C LEU A 266 -15.00 0.03 1.73
N ALA A 267 -16.23 0.19 1.28
CA ALA A 267 -17.41 0.04 2.14
C ALA A 267 -17.47 -1.34 2.79
N ALA A 268 -17.81 -1.38 4.07
CA ALA A 268 -17.94 -2.64 4.80
C ALA A 268 -19.09 -3.51 4.27
N GLU A 269 -18.95 -4.84 4.38
CA GLU A 269 -19.98 -5.82 3.97
C GLU A 269 -21.32 -5.60 4.67
N ASN A 270 -21.34 -5.04 5.87
CA ASN A 270 -22.54 -4.68 6.61
C ASN A 270 -23.18 -3.36 6.15
N GLY A 271 -22.61 -2.69 5.15
CA GLY A 271 -23.04 -1.41 4.63
C GLY A 271 -22.66 -0.19 5.48
N ALA A 272 -21.83 -0.37 6.52
CA ALA A 272 -21.32 0.75 7.30
C ALA A 272 -20.23 1.51 6.50
N THR A 273 -20.21 2.82 6.67
CA THR A 273 -19.19 3.72 6.12
C THR A 273 -18.76 4.73 7.17
N SER A 274 -17.56 5.27 7.04
CA SER A 274 -17.05 6.35 7.90
C SER A 274 -17.73 7.69 7.65
N GLY A 275 -18.29 7.88 6.45
CA GLY A 275 -18.73 9.18 5.96
C GLY A 275 -17.65 9.97 5.24
N LEU A 276 -16.51 9.35 4.93
CA LEU A 276 -15.42 9.92 4.15
C LEU A 276 -15.91 10.51 2.82
N ARG A 277 -15.42 11.69 2.48
CA ARG A 277 -15.74 12.38 1.24
C ARG A 277 -14.58 12.29 0.26
N ALA A 278 -14.88 12.24 -1.03
CA ALA A 278 -13.89 12.10 -2.09
C ALA A 278 -12.79 13.20 -2.12
N ASN A 279 -13.04 14.34 -1.45
CA ASN A 279 -12.10 15.47 -1.40
C ASN A 279 -11.49 15.67 -0.01
N ASP A 280 -11.74 14.76 0.94
CA ASP A 280 -11.09 14.83 2.23
C ASP A 280 -9.60 14.51 2.03
N GLU A 281 -8.75 15.41 2.53
CA GLU A 281 -7.31 15.34 2.40
C GLU A 281 -6.69 15.01 3.75
N PHE A 282 -5.61 14.24 3.73
CA PHE A 282 -4.80 13.96 4.92
C PHE A 282 -3.35 14.35 4.64
N GLU A 283 -2.82 15.29 5.39
CA GLU A 283 -1.43 15.76 5.27
C GLU A 283 -0.48 14.68 5.74
N THR A 284 0.25 14.10 4.79
CA THR A 284 1.21 13.02 5.06
C THR A 284 2.10 12.76 3.85
N THR A 285 3.14 11.95 4.07
CA THR A 285 4.05 11.44 3.05
C THR A 285 4.27 9.94 3.22
N GLY A 286 4.85 9.29 2.21
CA GLY A 286 5.28 7.89 2.31
C GLY A 286 4.23 6.87 1.92
N PHE A 287 3.17 7.28 1.23
CA PHE A 287 2.17 6.40 0.63
C PHE A 287 2.27 6.41 -0.89
N GLU A 288 1.76 5.35 -1.52
CA GLU A 288 1.67 5.20 -2.97
C GLU A 288 0.20 5.15 -3.41
N ASN A 289 -0.08 5.48 -4.69
CA ASN A 289 -1.41 5.28 -5.25
C ASN A 289 -1.78 3.80 -5.20
N ASP A 290 -3.06 3.51 -5.06
CA ASP A 290 -3.63 2.16 -5.01
C ASP A 290 -3.19 1.34 -3.77
N GLN A 291 -2.46 1.94 -2.84
CA GLN A 291 -2.06 1.29 -1.58
C GLN A 291 -3.26 1.14 -0.63
N ILE A 292 -3.43 -0.05 -0.07
CA ILE A 292 -4.46 -0.30 0.95
C ILE A 292 -3.99 0.24 2.30
N VAL A 293 -4.83 1.06 2.90
CA VAL A 293 -4.57 1.74 4.16
C VAL A 293 -5.72 1.60 5.14
N LEU A 294 -5.38 1.66 6.41
CA LEU A 294 -6.32 1.78 7.52
C LEU A 294 -6.46 3.25 7.89
N PHE A 295 -7.67 3.68 8.18
CA PHE A 295 -7.92 5.04 8.65
C PHE A 295 -8.98 5.10 9.73
N THR A 296 -8.96 6.18 10.50
CA THR A 296 -10.01 6.55 11.44
C THR A 296 -10.62 7.88 11.03
N TYR A 297 -11.89 8.08 11.31
CA TYR A 297 -12.64 9.24 10.85
C TYR A 297 -13.58 9.74 11.94
N ALA A 298 -13.51 11.02 12.24
CA ALA A 298 -14.41 11.69 13.19
C ALA A 298 -14.52 13.17 12.83
N ASN A 299 -15.58 13.82 13.25
CA ASN A 299 -15.83 15.24 13.04
C ASN A 299 -15.70 15.70 11.55
N ASN A 300 -16.03 14.80 10.60
CA ASN A 300 -15.89 14.99 9.15
C ASN A 300 -14.45 15.18 8.65
N GLU A 301 -13.47 14.64 9.36
CA GLU A 301 -12.05 14.67 9.00
C GLU A 301 -11.39 13.32 9.22
N ILE A 302 -10.35 13.04 8.41
CA ILE A 302 -9.49 11.87 8.59
C ILE A 302 -8.59 12.13 9.80
N GLN A 303 -8.68 11.30 10.82
CA GLN A 303 -7.91 11.47 12.06
C GLN A 303 -6.57 10.75 12.04
N SER A 304 -6.49 9.63 11.35
CA SER A 304 -5.25 8.88 11.19
C SER A 304 -5.26 8.05 9.92
N VAL A 305 -4.07 7.82 9.34
CA VAL A 305 -3.86 6.88 8.23
C VAL A 305 -2.63 6.03 8.52
N LYS A 306 -2.73 4.73 8.30
CA LYS A 306 -1.62 3.77 8.42
C LYS A 306 -1.66 2.77 7.27
N ALA A 307 -0.50 2.31 6.81
CA ALA A 307 -0.44 1.17 5.90
C ALA A 307 -1.04 -0.07 6.58
N ALA A 308 -1.84 -0.83 5.85
CA ALA A 308 -2.37 -2.09 6.36
C ALA A 308 -1.29 -3.19 6.29
N GLU A 309 -1.19 -4.01 7.33
CA GLU A 309 -0.42 -5.25 7.26
C GLU A 309 -1.20 -6.28 6.48
N SER A 310 -0.51 -7.13 5.73
CA SER A 310 -1.15 -8.14 4.90
C SER A 310 -0.54 -9.52 5.06
N ALA A 311 -1.33 -10.54 4.73
CA ALA A 311 -0.90 -11.93 4.60
C ALA A 311 -1.55 -12.55 3.36
N GLU A 312 -0.85 -13.43 2.71
CA GLU A 312 -1.30 -14.10 1.47
C GLU A 312 -1.46 -15.60 1.69
N GLY A 313 -2.36 -16.20 0.93
CA GLY A 313 -2.49 -17.65 0.93
C GLY A 313 -3.75 -18.15 0.22
N THR A 314 -3.80 -19.46 0.06
CA THR A 314 -4.95 -20.14 -0.54
C THR A 314 -6.11 -20.21 0.45
N LEU A 315 -7.30 -19.80 0.05
CA LEU A 315 -8.51 -19.88 0.86
C LEU A 315 -8.95 -21.33 1.01
N THR A 316 -8.82 -21.87 2.22
CA THR A 316 -9.17 -23.28 2.53
C THR A 316 -10.52 -23.39 3.21
N ARG A 317 -10.97 -22.35 3.87
CA ARG A 317 -12.24 -22.32 4.60
C ARG A 317 -12.79 -20.90 4.68
N LYS A 318 -14.11 -20.75 4.57
CA LYS A 318 -14.81 -19.52 4.92
C LYS A 318 -16.01 -19.81 5.83
N VAL A 319 -16.28 -18.90 6.76
CA VAL A 319 -17.46 -18.89 7.61
C VAL A 319 -18.10 -17.52 7.46
N SER A 320 -19.22 -17.47 6.74
CA SER A 320 -19.87 -16.22 6.33
C SER A 320 -20.07 -15.25 7.50
N GLY A 321 -19.67 -13.99 7.29
CA GLY A 321 -19.74 -12.92 8.26
C GLY A 321 -18.85 -13.11 9.49
N LYS A 322 -17.93 -14.08 9.51
CA LYS A 322 -17.13 -14.40 10.70
C LYS A 322 -15.65 -14.53 10.46
N SER A 323 -15.24 -15.36 9.50
CA SER A 323 -13.81 -15.65 9.33
C SER A 323 -13.49 -16.34 8.02
N ILE A 324 -12.21 -16.22 7.62
CA ILE A 324 -11.59 -17.02 6.56
C ILE A 324 -10.35 -17.75 7.11
N ASN A 325 -9.95 -18.82 6.41
CA ASN A 325 -8.67 -19.47 6.64
C ASN A 325 -7.85 -19.39 5.34
N LEU A 326 -6.65 -18.82 5.43
CA LEU A 326 -5.65 -18.91 4.38
C LEU A 326 -4.64 -20.01 4.78
N GLY A 327 -4.65 -21.11 4.04
CA GLY A 327 -3.96 -22.33 4.47
C GLY A 327 -4.49 -22.82 5.81
N GLU A 328 -3.61 -22.92 6.80
CA GLU A 328 -3.96 -23.33 8.18
C GLU A 328 -4.29 -22.13 9.09
N THR A 329 -3.96 -20.91 8.69
CA THR A 329 -4.14 -19.72 9.51
C THR A 329 -5.55 -19.17 9.39
N LYS A 330 -6.20 -19.03 10.55
CA LYS A 330 -7.54 -18.44 10.64
C LYS A 330 -7.45 -16.93 10.89
N TYR A 331 -8.26 -16.17 10.16
CA TYR A 331 -8.48 -14.74 10.35
C TYR A 331 -9.96 -14.49 10.64
N ASP A 332 -10.26 -13.99 11.83
CA ASP A 332 -11.60 -13.52 12.16
C ASP A 332 -11.83 -12.14 11.53
N PHE A 333 -13.02 -11.91 11.00
CA PHE A 333 -13.34 -10.63 10.37
C PHE A 333 -13.47 -9.50 11.39
N SER A 334 -12.94 -8.34 11.04
CA SER A 334 -13.24 -7.07 11.68
C SER A 334 -14.74 -6.74 11.51
N LYS A 335 -15.28 -5.90 12.36
CA LYS A 335 -16.65 -5.40 12.20
C LYS A 335 -16.83 -4.61 10.90
N MET A 336 -15.79 -3.90 10.48
CA MET A 336 -15.77 -3.07 9.28
C MET A 336 -15.10 -3.76 8.09
N TYR A 337 -15.12 -5.11 8.06
CA TYR A 337 -14.50 -5.82 6.96
C TYR A 337 -15.20 -5.58 5.63
N SER A 338 -14.42 -5.57 4.58
CA SER A 338 -14.82 -5.51 3.17
C SER A 338 -14.17 -6.64 2.38
N VAL A 339 -14.80 -7.08 1.32
CA VAL A 339 -14.28 -8.08 0.40
C VAL A 339 -14.42 -7.57 -1.02
N ASP A 340 -13.38 -7.65 -1.82
CA ASP A 340 -13.46 -7.29 -3.23
C ASP A 340 -14.47 -8.16 -3.97
N GLY A 341 -15.42 -7.53 -4.64
CA GLY A 341 -16.56 -8.21 -5.26
C GLY A 341 -17.58 -8.78 -4.28
N GLY A 342 -17.46 -8.49 -2.97
CA GLY A 342 -18.32 -8.96 -1.89
C GLY A 342 -17.97 -10.37 -1.39
N GLU A 343 -18.41 -10.73 -0.19
CA GLU A 343 -18.09 -12.04 0.43
C GLU A 343 -18.51 -13.25 -0.41
N SER A 344 -19.49 -13.10 -1.29
CA SER A 344 -19.93 -14.16 -2.20
C SER A 344 -18.90 -14.52 -3.28
N SER A 345 -17.99 -13.58 -3.63
CA SER A 345 -16.93 -13.79 -4.61
C SER A 345 -15.82 -14.72 -4.11
N LEU A 346 -15.69 -14.90 -2.78
CA LEU A 346 -14.66 -15.75 -2.20
C LEU A 346 -14.80 -17.22 -2.62
N GLY A 347 -13.85 -17.71 -3.43
CA GLY A 347 -13.75 -19.09 -3.89
C GLY A 347 -12.76 -19.91 -3.06
N ILE A 348 -13.18 -21.12 -2.63
CA ILE A 348 -12.24 -22.08 -2.02
C ILE A 348 -11.20 -22.49 -3.05
N ASP A 349 -9.96 -22.72 -2.60
CA ASP A 349 -8.78 -23.04 -3.40
C ASP A 349 -8.26 -21.90 -4.29
N SER A 350 -8.84 -20.69 -4.21
CA SER A 350 -8.27 -19.48 -4.80
C SER A 350 -7.31 -18.78 -3.83
N GLU A 351 -6.42 -17.95 -4.36
CA GLU A 351 -5.43 -17.22 -3.56
C GLU A 351 -5.92 -15.80 -3.25
N TYR A 352 -5.76 -15.40 -2.01
CA TYR A 352 -6.20 -14.10 -1.51
C TYR A 352 -5.11 -13.43 -0.69
N VAL A 353 -5.15 -12.10 -0.73
CA VAL A 353 -4.49 -11.23 0.24
C VAL A 353 -5.53 -10.85 1.28
N VAL A 354 -5.20 -11.04 2.54
CA VAL A 354 -5.96 -10.50 3.66
C VAL A 354 -5.18 -9.33 4.27
N TYR A 355 -5.84 -8.20 4.42
CA TYR A 355 -5.32 -7.04 5.12
C TYR A 355 -5.86 -7.04 6.54
N LEU A 356 -4.99 -6.72 7.50
CA LEU A 356 -5.28 -6.84 8.92
C LEU A 356 -5.36 -5.46 9.57
N ASP A 357 -6.28 -5.31 10.51
CA ASP A 357 -6.27 -4.18 11.42
C ASP A 357 -5.15 -4.33 12.49
N ALA A 358 -4.97 -3.31 13.31
CA ALA A 358 -3.95 -3.29 14.35
C ALA A 358 -4.09 -4.42 15.40
N ASN A 359 -5.24 -5.09 15.44
CA ASN A 359 -5.55 -6.17 16.37
C ASN A 359 -5.51 -7.56 15.72
N GLY A 360 -5.12 -7.61 14.44
CA GLY A 360 -5.02 -8.85 13.67
C GLY A 360 -6.33 -9.40 13.12
N TYR A 361 -7.42 -8.62 13.12
CA TYR A 361 -8.66 -9.00 12.45
C TYR A 361 -8.55 -8.68 10.95
N ALA A 362 -9.12 -9.56 10.13
CA ALA A 362 -9.22 -9.32 8.69
C ALA A 362 -10.20 -8.17 8.40
N ILE A 363 -9.69 -7.08 7.83
CA ILE A 363 -10.49 -5.90 7.52
C ILE A 363 -10.75 -5.74 6.03
N TYR A 364 -9.87 -6.25 5.17
CA TYR A 364 -10.09 -6.30 3.74
C TYR A 364 -9.54 -7.58 3.15
N VAL A 365 -10.24 -8.13 2.17
CA VAL A 365 -9.83 -9.34 1.46
C VAL A 365 -10.00 -9.11 -0.03
N GLU A 366 -8.95 -9.33 -0.78
CA GLU A 366 -8.97 -9.30 -2.24
C GLU A 366 -8.27 -10.52 -2.83
N GLU A 367 -8.60 -10.87 -4.05
CA GLU A 367 -7.87 -11.92 -4.76
C GLU A 367 -6.43 -11.45 -5.01
N THR A 368 -5.45 -12.33 -4.74
CA THR A 368 -4.03 -12.02 -4.92
C THR A 368 -3.77 -11.52 -6.33
N GLU A 369 -2.96 -10.46 -6.48
CA GLU A 369 -2.45 -10.07 -7.78
C GLU A 369 -1.57 -11.18 -8.33
N TYR A 370 -2.05 -11.84 -9.36
CA TYR A 370 -1.21 -12.77 -10.10
C TYR A 370 -0.09 -12.00 -10.78
N ASN A 371 1.10 -12.57 -10.76
CA ASN A 371 2.20 -12.03 -11.54
C ASN A 371 1.81 -12.11 -13.01
N ILE A 372 2.21 -11.12 -13.82
CA ILE A 372 1.99 -11.17 -15.27
C ILE A 372 2.49 -12.48 -15.90
N ALA A 373 3.50 -13.10 -15.30
CA ALA A 373 4.03 -14.41 -15.72
C ALA A 373 3.06 -15.58 -15.54
N ASP A 374 2.00 -15.40 -14.74
CA ASP A 374 0.98 -16.42 -14.53
C ASP A 374 -0.13 -16.38 -15.58
N TYR A 375 -0.18 -15.34 -16.40
CA TYR A 375 -1.15 -15.22 -17.49
C TYR A 375 -0.64 -15.84 -18.78
N ALA A 376 -1.48 -16.66 -19.41
CA ALA A 376 -1.19 -17.23 -20.72
C ALA A 376 -2.45 -17.33 -21.56
N TYR A 377 -2.30 -17.28 -22.89
CA TYR A 377 -3.35 -17.65 -23.83
C TYR A 377 -3.34 -19.16 -24.01
N LEU A 378 -4.49 -19.81 -23.77
CA LEU A 378 -4.69 -21.23 -24.02
C LEU A 378 -4.89 -21.46 -25.50
N ARG A 379 -3.83 -21.91 -26.21
CA ARG A 379 -3.85 -22.14 -27.65
C ARG A 379 -4.50 -23.46 -28.03
N ALA A 380 -4.24 -24.52 -27.26
CA ALA A 380 -4.84 -25.84 -27.49
C ALA A 380 -4.88 -26.65 -26.21
N LEU A 381 -5.85 -27.52 -26.10
CA LEU A 381 -6.01 -28.42 -24.98
C LEU A 381 -6.23 -29.85 -25.51
N GLN A 382 -5.44 -30.80 -25.06
CA GLN A 382 -5.49 -32.21 -25.46
C GLN A 382 -5.73 -33.09 -24.25
N GLY A 383 -6.88 -33.75 -24.20
CA GLY A 383 -7.19 -34.76 -23.19
C GLY A 383 -6.43 -36.06 -23.42
N SER A 384 -6.03 -36.68 -22.33
CA SER A 384 -5.43 -38.01 -22.37
C SER A 384 -6.50 -39.11 -22.43
N SER A 385 -6.40 -40.02 -23.40
CA SER A 385 -7.25 -41.20 -23.44
C SER A 385 -6.68 -42.39 -22.63
N VAL A 386 -5.53 -42.17 -22.00
CA VAL A 386 -4.83 -43.20 -21.22
C VAL A 386 -5.06 -42.94 -19.73
N ALA A 387 -5.58 -43.94 -19.02
CA ALA A 387 -5.78 -43.84 -17.57
C ALA A 387 -4.45 -43.47 -16.86
N PHE A 388 -4.52 -42.46 -15.97
CA PHE A 388 -3.39 -41.93 -15.19
C PHE A 388 -2.38 -41.09 -15.99
N ALA A 389 -2.64 -40.74 -17.23
CA ALA A 389 -1.82 -39.76 -17.95
C ALA A 389 -2.44 -38.35 -17.82
N SER A 390 -1.60 -37.34 -17.63
CA SER A 390 -2.01 -35.95 -17.57
C SER A 390 -2.52 -35.48 -18.94
N ASP A 391 -3.48 -34.59 -18.94
CA ASP A 391 -3.86 -33.81 -20.11
C ASP A 391 -2.76 -32.79 -20.46
N LYS A 392 -2.76 -32.27 -21.68
CA LYS A 392 -1.74 -31.33 -22.16
C LYS A 392 -2.37 -30.04 -22.62
N ALA A 393 -1.76 -28.92 -22.26
CA ALA A 393 -2.11 -27.61 -22.76
C ALA A 393 -0.93 -26.99 -23.54
N ALA A 394 -1.25 -26.40 -24.70
CA ALA A 394 -0.34 -25.51 -25.41
C ALA A 394 -0.70 -24.08 -25.06
N LEU A 395 0.27 -23.35 -24.54
CA LEU A 395 0.10 -22.00 -24.02
C LEU A 395 0.99 -21.03 -24.79
N ILE A 396 0.50 -19.80 -24.98
CA ILE A 396 1.31 -18.65 -25.37
C ILE A 396 1.49 -17.82 -24.10
N THR A 397 2.72 -17.72 -23.62
CA THR A 397 3.03 -17.02 -22.37
C THR A 397 3.06 -15.50 -22.56
N TYR A 398 3.07 -14.76 -21.46
CA TYR A 398 3.10 -13.31 -21.43
C TYR A 398 4.33 -12.70 -22.16
N ASP A 399 5.41 -13.46 -22.32
CA ASP A 399 6.64 -13.06 -23.03
C ASP A 399 6.67 -13.54 -24.49
N GLY A 400 5.54 -13.99 -25.01
CA GLY A 400 5.37 -14.40 -26.40
C GLY A 400 5.91 -15.79 -26.73
N LYS A 401 6.29 -16.61 -25.74
CA LYS A 401 6.80 -17.96 -25.99
C LYS A 401 5.68 -18.99 -26.00
N MET A 402 5.84 -19.98 -26.85
CA MET A 402 4.97 -21.15 -26.83
C MET A 402 5.52 -22.21 -25.85
N LYS A 403 4.63 -22.69 -24.97
CA LYS A 403 4.97 -23.72 -23.97
C LYS A 403 3.91 -24.82 -23.98
N THR A 404 4.32 -26.08 -23.99
CA THR A 404 3.41 -27.20 -23.76
C THR A 404 3.61 -27.72 -22.34
N VAL A 405 2.52 -27.86 -21.59
CA VAL A 405 2.54 -28.24 -20.18
C VAL A 405 1.62 -29.43 -19.93
N ASP A 406 1.95 -30.24 -18.94
CA ASP A 406 1.05 -31.27 -18.43
C ASP A 406 0.07 -30.63 -17.45
N THR A 407 -1.23 -30.88 -17.61
CA THR A 407 -2.28 -30.30 -16.79
C THR A 407 -2.95 -31.35 -15.93
N LYS A 408 -3.49 -30.90 -14.79
CA LYS A 408 -4.26 -31.76 -13.89
C LYS A 408 -5.62 -32.12 -14.54
N GLU A 409 -6.03 -33.39 -14.49
CA GLU A 409 -7.20 -33.95 -15.16
C GLU A 409 -8.53 -33.18 -14.84
N ASP A 410 -8.63 -32.56 -13.68
CA ASP A 410 -9.85 -31.89 -13.21
C ASP A 410 -10.14 -30.55 -13.91
N TYR A 411 -9.20 -29.99 -14.67
CA TYR A 411 -9.32 -28.63 -15.24
C TYR A 411 -9.63 -28.62 -16.74
N THR A 412 -9.43 -29.71 -17.44
CA THR A 412 -9.59 -29.75 -18.91
C THR A 412 -11.04 -29.75 -19.37
N ASN A 413 -11.98 -30.12 -18.49
CA ASN A 413 -13.41 -30.14 -18.80
C ASN A 413 -14.08 -28.75 -18.69
N ASP A 414 -13.39 -27.77 -18.09
CA ASP A 414 -13.95 -26.46 -17.82
C ASP A 414 -13.73 -25.48 -18.98
N PHE A 415 -12.94 -25.84 -20.00
CA PHE A 415 -12.58 -24.96 -21.10
C PHE A 415 -13.34 -25.26 -22.37
N ALA A 416 -13.84 -24.20 -23.00
CA ALA A 416 -14.38 -24.28 -24.35
C ALA A 416 -13.26 -24.67 -25.33
N GLY A 417 -13.56 -25.59 -26.25
CA GLY A 417 -12.55 -26.02 -27.23
C GLY A 417 -11.64 -27.17 -26.79
N TYR A 418 -11.98 -27.85 -25.70
CA TYR A 418 -11.30 -29.09 -25.30
C TYR A 418 -11.13 -30.04 -26.48
N GLY A 419 -9.88 -30.48 -26.72
CA GLY A 419 -9.53 -31.34 -27.86
C GLY A 419 -9.42 -30.63 -29.21
N SER A 420 -9.46 -29.29 -29.23
CA SER A 420 -9.32 -28.45 -30.43
C SER A 420 -8.30 -27.33 -30.22
N GLU A 421 -7.88 -26.74 -31.34
CA GLU A 421 -7.04 -25.56 -31.33
C GLU A 421 -7.91 -24.30 -31.29
N LEU A 422 -7.51 -23.32 -30.47
CA LEU A 422 -8.20 -22.03 -30.29
C LEU A 422 -7.45 -20.93 -31.02
N GLN A 423 -8.16 -20.05 -31.68
CA GLN A 423 -7.60 -18.90 -32.37
C GLN A 423 -7.91 -17.62 -31.62
N ILE A 424 -6.93 -16.75 -31.44
CA ILE A 424 -7.06 -15.45 -30.81
C ILE A 424 -8.16 -14.64 -31.50
N GLY A 425 -9.08 -14.07 -30.73
CA GLY A 425 -10.19 -13.26 -31.22
C GLY A 425 -11.43 -14.03 -31.63
N ASN A 426 -11.42 -15.36 -31.52
CA ASN A 426 -12.63 -16.15 -31.73
C ASN A 426 -13.50 -16.23 -30.48
N ALA A 427 -14.76 -16.59 -30.62
CA ALA A 427 -15.73 -16.67 -29.52
C ALA A 427 -15.32 -17.60 -28.36
N ASN A 428 -14.42 -18.56 -28.64
CA ASN A 428 -13.93 -19.52 -27.67
C ASN A 428 -12.46 -19.28 -27.29
N SER A 429 -11.94 -18.08 -27.54
CA SER A 429 -10.58 -17.73 -27.11
C SER A 429 -10.52 -17.62 -25.60
N GLU A 430 -9.48 -18.20 -25.00
CA GLU A 430 -9.34 -18.30 -23.57
C GLU A 430 -8.00 -17.74 -23.11
N ILE A 431 -8.02 -16.78 -22.18
CA ILE A 431 -6.87 -16.40 -21.37
C ILE A 431 -7.03 -17.10 -20.03
N VAL A 432 -5.98 -17.74 -19.58
CA VAL A 432 -5.97 -18.55 -18.36
C VAL A 432 -4.89 -18.06 -17.39
N LEU A 433 -5.13 -18.25 -16.10
CA LEU A 433 -4.06 -18.23 -15.11
C LEU A 433 -3.43 -19.62 -15.05
N VAL A 434 -2.11 -19.63 -14.98
CA VAL A 434 -1.30 -20.84 -15.03
C VAL A 434 -0.47 -20.92 -13.77
N LYS A 435 -0.66 -21.97 -12.96
CA LYS A 435 0.13 -22.20 -11.75
C LYS A 435 0.75 -23.57 -11.76
N GLU A 436 2.07 -23.61 -11.59
CA GLU A 436 2.80 -24.88 -11.43
C GLU A 436 2.54 -25.46 -10.03
N THR A 437 2.18 -26.74 -9.98
CA THR A 437 1.98 -27.48 -8.74
C THR A 437 3.31 -28.08 -8.26
N SER A 438 3.36 -28.54 -7.03
CA SER A 438 4.54 -29.22 -6.46
C SER A 438 4.95 -30.48 -7.21
N ASN A 439 4.08 -31.06 -8.05
CA ASN A 439 4.32 -32.25 -8.84
C ASN A 439 4.80 -31.91 -10.26
N GLY A 440 4.94 -30.65 -10.63
CA GLY A 440 5.33 -30.20 -11.96
C GLY A 440 4.18 -30.20 -12.98
N GLU A 441 2.95 -30.50 -12.56
CA GLU A 441 1.75 -30.32 -13.37
C GLU A 441 1.23 -28.88 -13.21
N TYR A 442 0.47 -28.42 -14.18
CA TYR A 442 -0.07 -27.06 -14.19
C TYR A 442 -1.57 -27.03 -13.91
N ARG A 443 -1.99 -26.13 -13.07
CA ARG A 443 -3.40 -25.75 -12.92
C ARG A 443 -3.70 -24.61 -13.88
N LEU A 444 -4.81 -24.71 -14.58
CA LEU A 444 -5.34 -23.65 -15.44
C LEU A 444 -6.63 -23.13 -14.80
N LYS A 445 -6.73 -21.84 -14.57
CA LYS A 445 -7.97 -21.18 -14.13
C LYS A 445 -8.48 -20.34 -15.28
N ASP A 446 -9.73 -20.55 -15.64
CA ASP A 446 -10.44 -19.72 -16.62
C ASP A 446 -10.61 -18.28 -16.12
N LEU A 447 -10.52 -17.35 -17.06
CA LEU A 447 -10.72 -15.92 -16.83
C LEU A 447 -11.83 -15.41 -17.73
N ASP A 448 -12.52 -14.36 -17.31
CA ASP A 448 -13.54 -13.68 -18.13
C ASP A 448 -12.90 -12.96 -19.33
N THR A 449 -12.39 -13.78 -20.28
CA THR A 449 -11.73 -13.32 -21.51
C THR A 449 -12.70 -12.60 -22.41
N LYS A 450 -12.33 -11.42 -22.87
CA LYS A 450 -13.10 -10.65 -23.86
C LYS A 450 -12.49 -10.81 -25.24
N ASN A 451 -13.33 -11.17 -26.21
CA ASN A 451 -12.94 -11.47 -27.58
C ASN A 451 -13.68 -10.53 -28.55
N PRO A 452 -13.30 -9.25 -28.65
CA PRO A 452 -13.91 -8.35 -29.58
C PRO A 452 -13.57 -8.76 -31.02
N SER A 453 -14.57 -8.86 -31.89
CA SER A 453 -14.34 -9.02 -33.32
C SER A 453 -13.94 -7.67 -33.90
N ILE A 454 -12.67 -7.48 -34.23
CA ILE A 454 -12.21 -6.31 -34.97
C ILE A 454 -12.44 -6.56 -36.43
N ALA A 455 -13.62 -6.15 -36.93
CA ALA A 455 -13.88 -6.14 -38.36
C ALA A 455 -13.07 -5.01 -38.99
N LYS A 456 -12.57 -5.24 -40.21
CA LYS A 456 -11.83 -4.30 -41.07
C LYS A 456 -12.06 -2.85 -40.71
N ALA A 457 -11.06 -2.20 -40.22
CA ALA A 457 -11.01 -0.76 -40.18
C ALA A 457 -10.43 -0.31 -41.53
N GLU A 458 -11.14 0.53 -42.28
CA GLU A 458 -10.58 1.26 -43.41
C GLU A 458 -9.46 2.21 -42.94
N ASP A 459 -9.33 2.42 -41.62
CA ASP A 459 -8.30 3.25 -40.98
C ASP A 459 -7.72 2.50 -39.79
N SER A 460 -6.51 2.08 -39.90
CA SER A 460 -5.54 1.64 -38.90
C SER A 460 -6.01 1.37 -37.46
N PHE A 461 -5.87 0.13 -37.02
CA PHE A 461 -5.85 -0.21 -35.60
C PHE A 461 -4.58 0.38 -35.00
N GLU A 462 -4.71 1.49 -34.28
CA GLU A 462 -3.61 2.17 -33.65
C GLU A 462 -3.67 1.97 -32.14
N LEU A 463 -2.67 1.27 -31.60
CA LEU A 463 -2.39 1.30 -30.17
C LEU A 463 -1.67 2.62 -29.90
N ARG A 464 -2.39 3.65 -29.45
CA ARG A 464 -1.85 4.99 -29.34
C ARG A 464 -0.89 5.12 -28.17
N ASN A 465 0.36 5.43 -28.47
CA ASN A 465 1.35 5.85 -27.50
C ASN A 465 0.88 7.11 -26.76
N GLY A 466 0.96 7.09 -25.43
CA GLY A 466 0.68 8.26 -24.57
C GLY A 466 -0.82 8.50 -24.27
N VAL A 467 -1.72 7.65 -24.72
CA VAL A 467 -3.13 7.66 -24.33
C VAL A 467 -3.41 6.38 -23.55
N ALA A 468 -3.87 6.50 -22.31
CA ALA A 468 -4.22 5.37 -21.45
C ALA A 468 -5.44 4.58 -21.95
N ARG A 469 -5.61 4.43 -23.26
CA ARG A 469 -6.73 3.69 -23.86
C ARG A 469 -6.38 3.19 -25.26
N ILE A 470 -6.88 2.01 -25.58
CA ILE A 470 -6.84 1.41 -26.90
C ILE A 470 -8.12 1.82 -27.61
N ASN A 471 -7.99 2.50 -28.74
CA ASN A 471 -9.13 2.87 -29.56
C ASN A 471 -9.49 1.69 -30.48
N LEU A 472 -10.61 1.04 -30.20
CA LEU A 472 -11.18 0.01 -31.07
C LEU A 472 -12.12 0.69 -32.05
N THR A 473 -11.60 1.44 -33.03
CA THR A 473 -12.41 1.90 -34.17
C THR A 473 -12.73 0.73 -35.06
N ALA A 474 -13.77 0.00 -34.72
CA ALA A 474 -14.26 -1.07 -35.57
C ALA A 474 -15.73 -0.87 -35.85
N THR A 475 -16.10 -0.85 -37.11
CA THR A 475 -17.48 -1.09 -37.55
C THR A 475 -17.78 -2.57 -37.33
N GLY A 476 -18.41 -2.90 -36.19
CA GLY A 476 -18.92 -4.23 -35.93
C GLY A 476 -18.19 -5.05 -34.86
N VAL A 477 -18.09 -4.53 -33.65
CA VAL A 477 -17.74 -5.34 -32.47
C VAL A 477 -18.96 -6.19 -32.09
N ALA A 478 -18.87 -7.51 -32.27
CA ALA A 478 -19.93 -8.41 -31.83
C ALA A 478 -20.01 -8.45 -30.31
N GLY A 479 -21.11 -7.94 -29.75
CA GLY A 479 -21.39 -7.98 -28.30
C GLY A 479 -21.64 -6.63 -27.65
N HIS A 480 -21.27 -5.51 -28.26
CA HIS A 480 -21.60 -4.16 -27.79
C HIS A 480 -22.47 -3.44 -28.81
N GLY A 481 -23.67 -3.07 -28.39
CA GLY A 481 -24.71 -2.50 -29.29
C GLY A 481 -24.28 -1.17 -29.90
N THR A 482 -24.47 -1.10 -31.20
CA THR A 482 -24.64 0.09 -32.05
C THR A 482 -23.73 1.29 -31.84
N GLN A 483 -22.82 1.46 -32.79
CA GLN A 483 -22.21 2.76 -33.16
C GLN A 483 -21.62 3.59 -32.00
N GLY A 484 -20.61 3.08 -31.36
CA GLY A 484 -19.79 3.81 -30.43
C GLY A 484 -18.34 3.37 -30.61
N THR A 485 -17.42 4.28 -30.42
CA THR A 485 -16.01 3.97 -30.31
C THR A 485 -15.82 3.29 -28.97
N ASP A 486 -15.69 1.97 -28.93
CA ASP A 486 -15.39 1.24 -27.71
C ASP A 486 -13.90 1.38 -27.40
N TYR A 487 -13.59 1.63 -26.14
CA TYR A 487 -12.22 1.79 -25.66
C TYR A 487 -11.91 0.73 -24.64
N ILE A 488 -10.71 0.18 -24.74
CA ILE A 488 -10.08 -0.57 -23.65
C ILE A 488 -9.04 0.34 -23.04
N TYR A 489 -9.04 0.46 -21.72
CA TYR A 489 -8.00 1.18 -21.03
C TYR A 489 -6.76 0.31 -20.90
N ALA A 490 -5.60 0.91 -21.02
CA ALA A 490 -4.30 0.27 -20.81
C ALA A 490 -3.36 1.26 -20.11
N ASP A 491 -2.46 0.73 -19.32
CA ASP A 491 -1.49 1.50 -18.54
C ASP A 491 -0.04 1.09 -18.85
N SER A 492 0.88 1.54 -18.02
CA SER A 492 2.31 1.19 -18.14
C SER A 492 2.63 -0.27 -17.77
N LYS A 493 1.69 -1.00 -17.17
CA LYS A 493 1.85 -2.40 -16.74
C LYS A 493 1.17 -3.38 -17.72
N THR A 494 0.23 -2.91 -18.55
CA THR A 494 -0.47 -3.75 -19.53
C THR A 494 0.51 -4.45 -20.46
N VAL A 495 0.37 -5.76 -20.62
CA VAL A 495 1.20 -6.54 -21.53
C VAL A 495 0.44 -6.82 -22.83
N PHE A 496 1.08 -6.57 -23.97
CA PHE A 496 0.57 -6.88 -25.30
C PHE A 496 1.40 -8.01 -25.90
N VAL A 497 0.77 -9.09 -26.30
CA VAL A 497 1.41 -10.20 -27.02
C VAL A 497 0.85 -10.22 -28.43
N VAL A 498 1.69 -9.90 -29.40
CA VAL A 498 1.29 -9.78 -30.81
C VAL A 498 1.88 -10.94 -31.59
N GLY A 499 1.01 -11.75 -32.15
CA GLY A 499 1.34 -12.81 -33.08
C GLY A 499 1.18 -12.34 -34.53
N THR A 500 2.20 -12.54 -35.34
CA THR A 500 2.19 -12.21 -36.79
C THR A 500 2.35 -13.45 -37.63
N TYR A 501 1.63 -13.54 -38.74
CA TYR A 501 1.75 -14.55 -39.77
C TYR A 501 1.42 -13.91 -41.13
N ASP A 502 1.89 -14.48 -42.23
CA ASP A 502 1.67 -13.96 -43.59
C ASP A 502 0.91 -14.98 -44.49
N SER A 503 -0.41 -14.79 -44.62
CA SER A 503 -1.23 -15.65 -45.49
C SER A 503 -0.87 -15.50 -46.98
N GLY A 504 -0.23 -14.40 -47.36
CA GLY A 504 0.26 -14.19 -48.73
C GLY A 504 1.37 -15.14 -49.15
N VAL A 505 2.11 -15.70 -48.21
CA VAL A 505 3.13 -16.73 -48.45
C VAL A 505 2.67 -18.14 -48.05
N GLY A 506 1.40 -18.28 -47.65
CA GLY A 506 0.79 -19.57 -47.31
C GLY A 506 0.85 -19.96 -45.84
N GLU A 507 1.20 -19.03 -44.94
CA GLU A 507 1.10 -19.20 -43.50
C GLU A 507 -0.33 -19.01 -42.99
N ASP A 508 -0.67 -19.62 -41.87
CA ASP A 508 -1.91 -19.37 -41.16
C ASP A 508 -1.64 -18.97 -39.71
N TRP A 509 -2.67 -18.63 -38.94
CA TRP A 509 -2.53 -18.22 -37.53
C TRP A 509 -1.78 -19.25 -36.65
N LYS A 510 -1.62 -20.50 -37.09
CA LYS A 510 -0.87 -21.55 -36.38
C LYS A 510 0.63 -21.38 -36.55
N ASP A 511 1.04 -20.73 -37.61
CA ASP A 511 2.44 -20.46 -37.93
C ASP A 511 2.92 -19.15 -37.31
N ALA A 512 2.02 -18.41 -36.63
CA ALA A 512 2.30 -17.09 -36.07
C ALA A 512 3.50 -17.11 -35.11
N THR A 513 4.35 -16.11 -35.26
CA THR A 513 5.40 -15.77 -34.30
C THR A 513 4.91 -14.68 -33.35
N TYR A 514 5.29 -14.76 -32.09
CA TYR A 514 4.77 -13.87 -31.06
C TYR A 514 5.85 -12.98 -30.48
N ARG A 515 5.49 -11.69 -30.26
CA ARG A 515 6.31 -10.70 -29.55
C ARG A 515 5.51 -10.08 -28.43
N ALA A 516 6.17 -9.80 -27.31
CA ALA A 516 5.55 -9.18 -26.14
C ALA A 516 6.03 -7.74 -25.96
N TYR A 517 5.13 -6.88 -25.52
CA TYR A 517 5.38 -5.45 -25.28
C TYR A 517 4.75 -5.08 -23.93
N THR A 518 5.47 -4.36 -23.09
CA THR A 518 4.95 -3.95 -21.78
C THR A 518 4.70 -2.45 -21.75
N GLY A 519 3.50 -2.08 -21.38
CA GLY A 519 3.03 -0.70 -21.27
C GLY A 519 2.47 -0.13 -22.58
N ILE A 520 1.44 0.69 -22.44
CA ILE A 520 0.76 1.32 -23.58
C ILE A 520 1.69 2.16 -24.46
N ASN A 521 2.70 2.79 -23.87
CA ASN A 521 3.68 3.59 -24.59
C ASN A 521 4.62 2.76 -25.46
N ASN A 522 4.72 1.47 -25.19
CA ASN A 522 5.57 0.53 -25.90
C ASN A 522 4.77 -0.37 -26.85
N ALA A 523 3.45 -0.28 -26.82
CA ALA A 523 2.60 -1.07 -27.70
C ALA A 523 2.83 -0.71 -29.18
N PRO A 524 2.85 -1.71 -30.09
CA PRO A 524 3.05 -1.45 -31.52
C PRO A 524 1.80 -0.81 -32.13
N THR A 525 1.99 -0.17 -33.27
CA THR A 525 0.94 0.32 -34.13
C THR A 525 0.68 -0.71 -35.23
N ILE A 526 -0.58 -1.09 -35.44
CA ILE A 526 -1.00 -1.98 -36.51
C ILE A 526 -1.72 -1.13 -37.54
N VAL A 527 -1.20 -1.08 -38.76
CA VAL A 527 -1.76 -0.28 -39.87
C VAL A 527 -2.14 -1.17 -41.03
N ASP A 528 -3.21 -0.80 -41.73
CA ASP A 528 -3.56 -1.45 -42.99
C ASP A 528 -2.49 -1.16 -44.06
N ASP A 529 -1.87 -2.19 -44.61
CA ASP A 529 -0.81 -2.09 -45.62
C ASP A 529 -1.35 -2.23 -47.06
N ASN A 530 -2.66 -2.33 -47.23
CA ASN A 530 -3.29 -2.68 -48.51
C ASN A 530 -3.80 -1.44 -49.25
N ASP A 531 -2.95 -0.81 -50.07
CA ASP A 531 -3.23 0.39 -50.87
C ASP A 531 -4.34 0.23 -51.92
N SER A 532 -4.86 -0.97 -52.18
CA SER A 532 -5.73 -1.21 -53.35
C SER A 532 -6.99 -2.06 -53.12
N SER A 533 -7.13 -2.70 -52.00
CA SER A 533 -8.33 -3.45 -51.63
C SER A 533 -8.48 -3.56 -50.12
N ALA A 534 -9.69 -3.46 -49.59
CA ALA A 534 -9.94 -3.64 -48.18
C ALA A 534 -9.31 -4.95 -47.67
N ALA A 535 -8.62 -4.90 -46.52
CA ALA A 535 -8.09 -6.07 -45.83
C ALA A 535 -9.09 -7.21 -45.78
N THR A 536 -8.66 -8.44 -46.03
CA THR A 536 -9.57 -9.60 -46.11
C THR A 536 -9.73 -10.29 -44.78
N ASN A 537 -8.73 -10.19 -43.92
CA ASN A 537 -8.70 -10.83 -42.62
C ASN A 537 -8.92 -9.82 -41.47
N ALA A 538 -9.61 -10.24 -40.44
CA ALA A 538 -9.79 -9.45 -39.24
C ALA A 538 -8.59 -9.65 -38.30
N ILE A 539 -8.20 -8.61 -37.57
CA ILE A 539 -7.25 -8.74 -36.46
C ILE A 539 -7.96 -9.49 -35.32
N GLY A 540 -7.40 -10.63 -34.91
CA GLY A 540 -7.88 -11.35 -33.76
C GLY A 540 -7.42 -10.65 -32.47
N MET A 541 -8.32 -10.43 -31.51
CA MET A 541 -8.00 -9.84 -30.23
C MET A 541 -8.66 -10.60 -29.08
N SER A 542 -7.88 -10.93 -28.07
CA SER A 542 -8.38 -11.48 -26.82
C SER A 542 -7.73 -10.71 -25.68
N TYR A 543 -8.49 -10.26 -24.69
CA TYR A 543 -7.94 -9.54 -23.57
C TYR A 543 -8.64 -9.89 -22.25
N TYR A 544 -7.95 -9.66 -21.17
CA TYR A 544 -8.46 -9.76 -19.81
C TYR A 544 -8.26 -8.44 -19.08
N CYS A 545 -9.28 -7.99 -18.37
CA CYS A 545 -9.25 -6.83 -17.49
C CYS A 545 -9.51 -7.30 -16.05
N ARG A 546 -8.64 -6.93 -15.15
CA ARG A 546 -8.95 -7.01 -13.73
C ARG A 546 -9.91 -5.86 -13.36
N ASN A 547 -10.52 -5.88 -12.21
CA ASN A 547 -11.64 -5.11 -11.66
C ASN A 547 -11.85 -3.63 -12.07
N ASN A 548 -10.87 -2.93 -12.58
CA ASN A 548 -10.93 -1.49 -12.88
C ASN A 548 -11.15 -1.16 -14.37
N GLY A 549 -11.37 -2.15 -15.22
CA GLY A 549 -11.52 -1.94 -16.67
C GLY A 549 -10.23 -1.62 -17.42
N VAL A 550 -9.07 -1.73 -16.77
CA VAL A 550 -7.75 -1.65 -17.40
C VAL A 550 -7.30 -3.04 -17.83
N ALA A 551 -6.84 -3.18 -19.06
CA ALA A 551 -6.37 -4.46 -19.56
C ALA A 551 -5.08 -4.88 -18.84
N THR A 552 -5.08 -6.07 -18.27
CA THR A 552 -3.90 -6.70 -17.69
C THR A 552 -3.00 -7.28 -18.78
N ILE A 553 -3.62 -8.02 -19.72
CA ILE A 553 -2.95 -8.64 -20.86
C ILE A 553 -3.85 -8.63 -22.11
N VAL A 554 -3.24 -8.40 -23.25
CA VAL A 554 -3.89 -8.35 -24.56
C VAL A 554 -3.12 -9.25 -25.51
N TYR A 555 -3.81 -10.22 -26.13
CA TYR A 555 -3.27 -11.05 -27.21
C TYR A 555 -3.87 -10.60 -28.54
N LEU A 556 -3.00 -10.44 -29.55
CA LEU A 556 -3.36 -10.03 -30.90
C LEU A 556 -2.85 -11.05 -31.92
N SER A 557 -3.65 -11.32 -32.95
CA SER A 557 -3.29 -12.14 -34.11
C SER A 557 -3.44 -11.32 -35.36
N VAL A 558 -2.37 -11.09 -36.08
CA VAL A 558 -2.25 -10.13 -37.19
C VAL A 558 -1.75 -10.86 -38.44
N ASP A 559 -2.47 -10.72 -39.54
CA ASP A 559 -2.03 -11.22 -40.85
C ASP A 559 -1.23 -10.11 -41.58
N GLU A 560 0.04 -10.34 -41.81
CA GLU A 560 0.97 -9.40 -42.46
C GLU A 560 0.70 -9.24 -43.96
N ALA A 561 -0.12 -10.12 -44.58
CA ALA A 561 -0.62 -9.92 -45.92
C ALA A 561 -1.60 -8.73 -46.02
N ASP A 562 -2.29 -8.39 -44.94
CA ASP A 562 -3.26 -7.31 -44.88
C ASP A 562 -2.82 -6.14 -44.00
N TYR A 563 -1.94 -6.37 -43.03
CA TYR A 563 -1.54 -5.38 -42.03
C TYR A 563 -0.03 -5.33 -41.84
N LYS A 564 0.44 -4.18 -41.42
CA LYS A 564 1.81 -3.99 -41.00
C LYS A 564 1.89 -3.62 -39.53
N VAL A 565 2.68 -4.37 -38.78
CA VAL A 565 3.00 -4.08 -37.39
C VAL A 565 4.22 -3.16 -37.35
N THR A 566 4.04 -1.92 -36.87
CA THR A 566 5.10 -0.91 -36.83
C THR A 566 5.20 -0.27 -35.45
N GLY A 567 6.38 0.21 -35.11
CA GLY A 567 6.60 0.82 -33.79
C GLY A 567 6.55 -0.22 -32.68
N GLY A 568 6.47 0.26 -31.49
CA GLY A 568 6.67 -0.53 -30.31
C GLY A 568 8.11 -0.36 -29.86
N ASN A 569 8.30 0.19 -28.66
CA ASN A 569 9.62 0.29 -28.06
C ASN A 569 10.00 -1.09 -27.54
N ASN A 570 10.46 -1.94 -28.44
CA ASN A 570 11.07 -3.17 -28.04
C ASN A 570 12.56 -2.94 -28.02
N ASP A 571 13.12 -3.18 -26.87
CA ASP A 571 14.53 -3.41 -26.68
C ASP A 571 15.42 -2.35 -27.33
N VAL A 572 15.48 -1.17 -26.73
CA VAL A 572 16.58 -0.26 -27.08
C VAL A 572 17.86 -0.98 -26.72
N ILE A 573 18.51 -1.54 -27.74
CA ILE A 573 19.73 -2.31 -27.58
C ILE A 573 20.92 -1.44 -27.97
N PHE A 574 21.78 -1.22 -27.01
CA PHE A 574 23.06 -0.55 -27.23
C PHE A 574 24.19 -1.57 -27.08
N PHE A 575 24.86 -1.86 -28.18
CA PHE A 575 26.02 -2.75 -28.18
C PHE A 575 27.29 -2.00 -27.87
N GLU A 576 28.07 -2.50 -26.92
CA GLU A 576 29.44 -2.03 -26.72
C GLU A 576 30.37 -2.56 -27.85
N SER A 577 31.39 -1.79 -28.20
CA SER A 577 32.40 -2.21 -29.17
C SER A 577 33.19 -3.40 -28.62
N GLY A 578 33.32 -4.43 -29.42
CA GLY A 578 34.13 -5.60 -29.09
C GLY A 578 33.26 -6.86 -28.97
N SER A 579 33.74 -7.96 -29.52
CA SER A 579 32.99 -9.20 -29.53
C SER A 579 33.91 -10.40 -29.67
N LYS A 580 33.37 -11.55 -29.35
CA LYS A 580 34.01 -12.84 -29.59
C LYS A 580 33.09 -13.67 -30.47
N LYS A 581 33.61 -14.17 -31.61
CA LYS A 581 32.90 -15.14 -32.43
C LYS A 581 32.85 -16.47 -31.68
N ILE A 582 31.68 -17.07 -31.56
CA ILE A 582 31.46 -18.38 -31.06
C ILE A 582 30.79 -19.17 -32.18
N GLU A 583 31.32 -20.34 -32.48
CA GLU A 583 30.72 -21.27 -33.41
C GLU A 583 30.13 -22.42 -32.57
N ASP A 584 28.83 -22.65 -32.70
CA ASP A 584 28.18 -23.85 -32.23
C ASP A 584 27.91 -24.75 -33.42
N SER A 585 27.66 -26.03 -33.19
CA SER A 585 27.59 -27.09 -34.25
C SER A 585 26.62 -26.77 -35.39
N ASP A 586 25.65 -25.89 -35.16
CA ASP A 586 24.59 -25.57 -36.10
C ASP A 586 24.44 -24.06 -36.41
N ASN A 587 25.06 -23.15 -35.63
CA ASN A 587 24.91 -21.68 -35.81
C ASN A 587 26.19 -20.92 -35.53
N GLU A 588 26.53 -19.97 -36.38
CA GLU A 588 27.59 -18.97 -36.15
C GLU A 588 26.97 -17.73 -35.50
N TYR A 589 27.35 -17.41 -34.28
CA TYR A 589 26.93 -16.16 -33.61
C TYR A 589 28.10 -15.44 -32.94
N TYR A 590 27.89 -14.16 -32.68
CA TYR A 590 28.79 -13.34 -31.88
C TYR A 590 28.14 -13.05 -30.53
N THR A 591 28.96 -12.92 -29.49
CA THR A 591 28.49 -12.48 -28.17
C THR A 591 28.97 -11.08 -27.88
N TYR A 592 28.06 -10.24 -27.40
CA TYR A 592 28.33 -8.85 -27.05
C TYR A 592 27.84 -8.59 -25.63
N ASN A 593 28.49 -7.61 -24.96
CA ASN A 593 27.87 -6.95 -23.85
C ASN A 593 26.98 -5.83 -24.44
N ALA A 594 25.76 -5.78 -23.99
CA ALA A 594 24.79 -4.80 -24.46
C ALA A 594 24.03 -4.20 -23.29
N VAL A 595 23.54 -3.00 -23.48
CA VAL A 595 22.49 -2.43 -22.62
C VAL A 595 21.17 -2.69 -23.34
N VAL A 596 20.33 -3.51 -22.74
CA VAL A 596 18.99 -3.84 -23.25
C VAL A 596 17.99 -3.23 -22.25
N ASP A 597 17.13 -2.34 -22.72
CA ASP A 597 16.14 -1.63 -21.87
C ASP A 597 16.74 -0.98 -20.60
N GLY A 598 17.90 -0.36 -20.77
CA GLY A 598 18.61 0.29 -19.67
C GLY A 598 19.36 -0.64 -18.72
N LYS A 599 19.31 -1.97 -18.93
CA LYS A 599 20.05 -2.96 -18.14
C LYS A 599 21.27 -3.49 -18.89
N ILE A 600 22.37 -3.65 -18.17
CA ILE A 600 23.57 -4.29 -18.74
C ILE A 600 23.30 -5.81 -18.82
N VAL A 601 23.38 -6.36 -20.02
CA VAL A 601 23.26 -7.79 -20.31
C VAL A 601 24.57 -8.25 -20.92
N GLU A 602 25.21 -9.20 -20.28
CA GLU A 602 26.45 -9.82 -20.79
C GLU A 602 26.13 -11.02 -21.67
N GLY A 603 26.91 -11.18 -22.72
CA GLY A 603 26.82 -12.37 -23.57
C GLY A 603 25.60 -12.44 -24.48
N VAL A 604 25.03 -11.30 -24.87
CA VAL A 604 23.95 -11.22 -25.88
C VAL A 604 24.44 -11.84 -27.18
N LYS A 605 23.75 -12.91 -27.63
CA LYS A 605 24.09 -13.64 -28.85
C LYS A 605 23.48 -12.96 -30.08
N VAL A 606 24.26 -12.75 -31.11
CA VAL A 606 23.82 -12.15 -32.38
C VAL A 606 24.32 -13.00 -33.54
N ASP A 607 23.41 -13.47 -34.38
CA ASP A 607 23.73 -14.28 -35.56
C ASP A 607 24.78 -13.58 -36.47
N ALA A 608 25.66 -14.38 -37.06
CA ALA A 608 26.74 -13.86 -37.87
C ALA A 608 26.26 -13.15 -39.15
N SER A 609 25.05 -13.43 -39.62
CA SER A 609 24.42 -12.79 -40.79
C SER A 609 23.88 -11.40 -40.48
N VAL A 610 23.54 -11.10 -39.20
CA VAL A 610 22.96 -9.83 -38.78
C VAL A 610 23.96 -8.69 -38.98
N LYS A 611 23.56 -7.64 -39.67
CA LYS A 611 24.41 -6.49 -39.98
C LYS A 611 24.45 -5.51 -38.80
N ILE A 612 25.55 -5.51 -38.07
CA ILE A 612 25.90 -4.41 -37.17
C ILE A 612 26.87 -3.50 -37.92
N ASN A 613 26.61 -2.18 -37.92
CA ASN A 613 27.36 -1.21 -38.67
C ASN A 613 28.88 -1.32 -38.40
N ASN A 614 29.69 -1.36 -39.48
CA ASN A 614 31.15 -1.50 -39.43
C ASN A 614 31.70 -2.74 -38.73
N ARG A 615 30.90 -3.80 -38.61
CA ARG A 615 31.38 -5.07 -38.06
C ARG A 615 32.41 -5.73 -38.95
N THR A 616 33.51 -6.10 -38.35
CA THR A 616 34.60 -6.84 -39.03
C THR A 616 34.33 -8.35 -39.01
N SER A 617 35.12 -9.12 -39.74
CA SER A 617 34.99 -10.60 -39.79
C SER A 617 35.21 -11.31 -38.45
N ASN A 618 35.78 -10.65 -37.46
CA ASN A 618 35.93 -11.19 -36.10
C ASN A 618 34.85 -10.66 -35.14
N GLY A 619 33.80 -10.02 -35.68
CA GLY A 619 32.69 -9.51 -34.91
C GLY A 619 32.88 -8.16 -34.23
N SER A 620 34.07 -7.59 -34.26
CA SER A 620 34.35 -6.27 -33.69
C SER A 620 33.77 -5.15 -34.55
N PHE A 621 33.32 -4.08 -33.92
CA PHE A 621 32.92 -2.82 -34.60
C PHE A 621 33.49 -1.62 -33.85
N SER A 622 33.69 -0.51 -34.57
CA SER A 622 34.46 0.64 -34.07
C SER A 622 33.60 1.74 -33.46
N SER A 623 32.30 1.67 -33.57
CA SER A 623 31.37 2.68 -33.04
C SER A 623 30.21 2.04 -32.34
N ASN A 624 29.79 2.63 -31.22
CA ASN A 624 28.64 2.21 -30.48
C ASN A 624 27.37 2.44 -31.30
N VAL A 625 26.51 1.43 -31.37
CA VAL A 625 25.30 1.45 -32.20
C VAL A 625 24.10 1.13 -31.34
N VAL A 626 23.03 1.91 -31.55
CA VAL A 626 21.74 1.72 -30.88
C VAL A 626 20.74 1.17 -31.90
N PHE A 627 20.03 0.14 -31.52
CA PHE A 627 18.93 -0.46 -32.26
C PHE A 627 17.63 -0.31 -31.49
N THR A 628 16.51 -0.26 -32.19
CA THR A 628 15.16 -0.05 -31.62
C THR A 628 14.28 -1.29 -31.69
N GLY A 629 14.82 -2.42 -32.03
CA GLY A 629 14.15 -3.70 -32.06
C GLY A 629 15.12 -4.83 -32.41
N ALA A 630 14.81 -6.03 -31.98
CA ALA A 630 15.57 -7.21 -32.32
C ALA A 630 14.65 -8.41 -32.54
N ASP A 631 14.96 -9.20 -33.54
CA ASP A 631 14.34 -10.50 -33.77
C ASP A 631 15.17 -11.55 -33.08
N TYR A 632 14.52 -12.47 -32.39
CA TYR A 632 15.18 -13.56 -31.66
C TYR A 632 14.72 -14.91 -32.19
N ASP A 633 15.67 -15.81 -32.39
CA ASP A 633 15.44 -17.21 -32.59
C ASP A 633 16.28 -17.99 -31.57
N ASP A 634 15.64 -18.77 -30.73
CA ASP A 634 16.26 -19.55 -29.63
C ASP A 634 17.30 -18.74 -28.79
N GLY A 635 16.95 -17.49 -28.48
CA GLY A 635 17.80 -16.58 -27.68
C GLY A 635 18.98 -15.97 -28.45
N VAL A 636 19.03 -16.14 -29.76
CA VAL A 636 19.99 -15.51 -30.69
C VAL A 636 19.28 -14.39 -31.43
N ILE A 637 19.85 -13.22 -31.49
CA ILE A 637 19.34 -12.12 -32.32
C ILE A 637 19.59 -12.43 -33.79
N THR A 638 18.52 -12.59 -34.55
CA THR A 638 18.53 -12.90 -36.00
C THR A 638 18.25 -11.70 -36.88
N GLY A 639 17.67 -10.63 -36.31
CA GLY A 639 17.42 -9.35 -36.97
C GLY A 639 17.59 -8.17 -36.03
N LEU A 640 17.90 -7.00 -36.55
CA LEU A 640 18.02 -5.76 -35.79
C LEU A 640 17.38 -4.60 -36.56
N ASP A 641 16.47 -3.90 -35.90
CA ASP A 641 15.86 -2.69 -36.46
C ASP A 641 16.76 -1.49 -36.20
N SER A 642 17.20 -0.83 -37.23
CA SER A 642 18.01 0.38 -37.11
C SER A 642 17.11 1.60 -36.91
N LEU A 643 17.55 2.53 -36.06
CA LEU A 643 16.98 3.89 -36.03
C LEU A 643 16.96 4.45 -37.45
N SER A 644 15.78 4.76 -37.98
CA SER A 644 15.57 5.24 -39.35
C SER A 644 16.15 6.63 -39.64
N ASN A 645 16.79 7.27 -38.69
CA ASN A 645 17.50 8.54 -38.83
C ASN A 645 18.92 8.44 -38.28
N SER A 646 19.88 8.71 -39.10
CA SER A 646 21.33 8.72 -38.84
C SER A 646 21.76 9.81 -37.84
N GLY A 647 21.24 9.76 -36.62
CA GLY A 647 21.75 10.56 -35.52
C GLY A 647 22.96 9.89 -34.88
N THR A 648 24.09 10.53 -34.83
CA THR A 648 25.25 10.03 -34.09
C THR A 648 25.04 10.33 -32.62
N VAL A 649 25.07 9.31 -31.76
CA VAL A 649 25.10 9.51 -30.29
C VAL A 649 26.44 10.18 -29.95
N THR A 650 26.40 11.45 -29.57
CA THR A 650 27.60 12.26 -29.34
C THR A 650 28.11 12.24 -27.90
N GLY A 651 27.37 11.61 -26.97
CA GLY A 651 27.81 11.43 -25.59
C GLY A 651 26.77 10.81 -24.70
N ILE A 652 27.24 10.13 -23.66
CA ILE A 652 26.43 9.63 -22.57
C ILE A 652 26.59 10.59 -21.40
N ASN A 653 25.54 11.34 -21.05
CA ASN A 653 25.52 12.14 -19.83
C ASN A 653 24.89 11.32 -18.72
N LYS A 654 25.69 10.95 -17.74
CA LYS A 654 25.20 10.28 -16.54
C LYS A 654 24.47 11.30 -15.68
N VAL A 655 23.15 11.22 -15.65
CA VAL A 655 22.31 11.97 -14.74
C VAL A 655 21.69 10.96 -13.78
N ASN A 656 22.24 10.81 -12.60
CA ASN A 656 21.86 9.91 -11.51
C ASN A 656 22.20 8.42 -11.74
N ASN A 657 22.24 7.64 -10.64
CA ASN A 657 22.60 6.21 -10.67
C ASN A 657 21.61 5.31 -11.41
N GLU A 658 20.47 5.84 -11.89
CA GLU A 658 19.35 5.06 -12.43
C GLU A 658 18.91 5.46 -13.85
N ASN A 659 19.37 6.59 -14.39
CA ASN A 659 18.94 7.04 -15.71
C ASN A 659 20.12 7.49 -16.57
N VAL A 660 20.20 6.96 -17.79
CA VAL A 660 21.16 7.37 -18.83
C VAL A 660 20.41 8.26 -19.82
N VAL A 661 20.81 9.53 -19.92
CA VAL A 661 20.32 10.45 -20.95
C VAL A 661 21.25 10.39 -22.14
N LEU A 662 20.74 9.95 -23.28
CA LEU A 662 21.44 9.97 -24.56
C LEU A 662 21.31 11.36 -25.17
N GLY A 663 22.45 12.05 -25.43
CA GLY A 663 22.46 13.31 -26.15
C GLY A 663 22.38 13.06 -27.67
N TYR A 664 21.34 13.58 -28.32
CA TYR A 664 21.23 13.64 -29.77
C TYR A 664 21.96 14.91 -30.27
N GLY A 665 22.92 14.73 -31.18
CA GLY A 665 23.44 15.82 -32.01
C GLY A 665 22.66 15.89 -33.32
N SER A 666 22.18 17.09 -33.63
CA SER A 666 21.56 17.41 -34.93
C SER A 666 22.62 17.41 -36.06
#